data_79fc9d8da0253c80c5f5666ddcbabbc8
#
_entry.id   79fc9d8da0253c80c5f5666ddcbabbc8
#
_cell.length_a   1.000
_cell.length_b   1.000
_cell.length_c   1.000
_cell.angle_alpha   90.00
_cell.angle_beta   90.00
_cell.angle_gamma   90.00
#
_symmetry.space_group_name_H-M   'P 1'
#
loop_
_entity.id
_entity.type
_entity.pdbx_description
1 polymer ?
#
loop_
_entity_poly.entity_id
_entity_poly.type
_entity_poly.pdbx_seq_one_letter_code
_entity_poly.pdbx_strand_id
1 'polypeptide(L)'
;MFFKNFKVWETELAGRKLTLETGKMCGLANASILARYGETEVLCNVTASAKPREGVDFFPLSVDYEEKMYSVGRIPGSFQRREGRASEKAILTSRCIDRPIRPLFPKDLRNDCSVVATVMSVDPDCSPEITAMIGVSAAIAISDIPWDGPISGVNVGLVDGNIVINPGLEDRAKSDLVLTVASTADLVAMIEAGGNEIDDDTMFNAIMAGHEENKKIVKFIQGIVDEIGKPKFAYESSDPDPEIMAEIEAFCAEDVKKALDTDDKNVRDEALLPIYEAVHEKYDEKFEGNEAKIDEIMYLVQKHIVRAWLKDEHKRVDGRGIDEIRPLNAEVDILSRVHGSGLFTRGQTQVLSVATLGPMNDAQQLDGLDEQTEKRYIHHYNFPSYSVGETKPSRGPGRREIGHGALAEKALVPVLPSVDEFPYAIRVVSEVLSSNGSTSQGSICGSTLALMAAGVPIKAPVAGISCGLITGDEGVYGDFMTMVDIQGLEDFYGDMDFKVAGTKKGITAIQMDLKVHGLTPEIIKEAFAKTHKARNYILDEIMLPVISEPRKELSKYAPKMYTLQIDPDKIGDVIGKGGKVIQEIQSEYDVKINIEEDGRVYISGVDAEKCEGAVSVVKLIATDPEVGAFYNGVVTRIMNFGAFVEIAPGKEGLVHISRLDVKRTEKVEDVVNVGDSIIVKCIEIDDQGRINLSRRDALIELEGMTPENEIDETPRKPRRDNHRRGDRR
;
A
#
# COMPACT_ATOMS: atom_id res chain seq x y z
N MET A 1 18.34 26.08 38.46
CA MET A 1 17.84 25.17 37.46
C MET A 1 18.99 24.79 36.52
N PHE A 2 19.25 23.52 36.26
CA PHE A 2 20.40 23.08 35.46
C PHE A 2 20.27 23.55 33.99
N PHE A 3 19.05 23.50 33.45
CA PHE A 3 18.72 23.95 32.08
C PHE A 3 18.16 25.38 32.12
N LYS A 4 19.00 26.36 31.77
CA LYS A 4 18.65 27.80 31.81
C LYS A 4 17.61 28.22 30.76
N ASN A 5 17.58 27.52 29.61
CA ASN A 5 16.70 27.85 28.47
C ASN A 5 15.51 26.91 28.34
N PHE A 6 15.23 26.09 29.36
CA PHE A 6 14.11 25.21 29.33
C PHE A 6 12.79 25.96 29.40
N LYS A 7 11.94 25.78 28.42
CA LYS A 7 10.60 26.36 28.31
C LYS A 7 9.60 25.32 27.86
N VAL A 8 8.36 25.49 28.28
CA VAL A 8 7.22 24.63 27.99
C VAL A 8 6.00 25.49 27.68
N TRP A 9 5.28 25.16 26.62
CA TRP A 9 4.00 25.77 26.25
C TRP A 9 2.96 24.67 26.07
N GLU A 10 1.73 24.99 26.41
CA GLU A 10 0.62 24.04 26.38
C GLU A 10 -0.59 24.65 25.68
N THR A 11 -1.29 23.84 24.91
CA THR A 11 -2.58 24.16 24.28
C THR A 11 -3.42 22.89 24.15
N GLU A 12 -4.58 23.01 23.59
CA GLU A 12 -5.47 21.90 23.29
C GLU A 12 -5.62 21.74 21.77
N LEU A 13 -5.60 20.50 21.30
CA LEU A 13 -5.85 20.11 19.91
C LEU A 13 -6.90 18.99 19.90
N ALA A 14 -8.04 19.25 19.28
CA ALA A 14 -9.14 18.27 19.20
C ALA A 14 -9.50 17.63 20.56
N GLY A 15 -9.61 18.44 21.63
CA GLY A 15 -9.96 17.98 22.97
C GLY A 15 -8.84 17.28 23.75
N ARG A 16 -7.63 17.22 23.23
CA ARG A 16 -6.47 16.60 23.89
C ARG A 16 -5.35 17.61 24.09
N LYS A 17 -4.57 17.41 25.15
CA LYS A 17 -3.45 18.28 25.51
C LYS A 17 -2.32 18.15 24.50
N LEU A 18 -1.85 19.27 23.97
CA LEU A 18 -0.63 19.42 23.17
C LEU A 18 0.39 20.25 23.95
N THR A 19 1.59 19.72 24.11
CA THR A 19 2.71 20.39 24.81
C THR A 19 3.90 20.46 23.90
N LEU A 20 4.54 21.65 23.80
CA LEU A 20 5.81 21.86 23.11
C LEU A 20 6.85 22.31 24.13
N GLU A 21 7.99 21.60 24.19
CA GLU A 21 9.09 21.97 25.07
C GLU A 21 10.41 22.08 24.33
N THR A 22 11.29 23.01 24.79
CA THR A 22 12.63 23.21 24.24
C THR A 22 13.67 23.53 25.33
N GLY A 23 14.95 23.54 24.95
CA GLY A 23 16.05 23.97 25.79
C GLY A 23 16.57 22.94 26.80
N LYS A 24 16.11 21.70 26.76
CA LYS A 24 16.54 20.58 27.61
C LYS A 24 17.39 19.55 26.86
N MET A 25 17.02 19.24 25.63
CA MET A 25 17.66 18.22 24.81
C MET A 25 18.23 18.84 23.52
N CYS A 26 19.17 18.12 22.90
CA CYS A 26 19.72 18.41 21.56
C CYS A 26 20.30 19.85 21.41
N GLY A 27 21.05 20.33 22.40
CA GLY A 27 21.57 21.69 22.44
C GLY A 27 22.57 22.06 21.33
N LEU A 28 22.99 21.15 20.46
CA LEU A 28 23.86 21.38 19.31
C LEU A 28 23.10 21.55 17.99
N ALA A 29 21.81 21.25 17.95
CA ALA A 29 20.96 21.50 16.79
C ALA A 29 20.62 23.01 16.69
N ASN A 30 20.28 23.49 15.48
CA ASN A 30 19.82 24.87 15.32
C ASN A 30 18.57 25.13 16.17
N ALA A 31 17.65 24.12 16.22
CA ALA A 31 16.58 24.06 17.20
C ALA A 31 16.13 22.62 17.47
N SER A 32 15.51 22.41 18.62
CA SER A 32 14.93 21.14 19.03
C SER A 32 13.64 21.37 19.79
N ILE A 33 12.62 20.60 19.48
CA ILE A 33 11.32 20.57 20.17
C ILE A 33 11.02 19.12 20.57
N LEU A 34 10.66 18.88 21.82
CA LEU A 34 9.92 17.69 22.21
C LEU A 34 8.43 18.02 22.18
N ALA A 35 7.72 17.47 21.20
CA ALA A 35 6.27 17.62 21.08
C ALA A 35 5.58 16.45 21.76
N ARG A 36 4.56 16.75 22.58
CA ARG A 36 3.71 15.76 23.23
C ARG A 36 2.26 16.02 22.89
N TYR A 37 1.58 15.00 22.42
CA TYR A 37 0.14 15.01 22.14
C TYR A 37 -0.48 13.79 22.84
N GLY A 38 -1.25 14.01 23.91
CA GLY A 38 -1.56 12.95 24.86
C GLY A 38 -0.27 12.36 25.46
N GLU A 39 -0.11 11.04 25.39
CA GLU A 39 1.14 10.33 25.78
C GLU A 39 2.08 10.04 24.59
N THR A 40 1.71 10.48 23.39
CA THR A 40 2.62 10.42 22.22
C THR A 40 3.67 11.51 22.34
N GLU A 41 4.94 11.12 22.24
CA GLU A 41 6.10 12.02 22.31
C GLU A 41 6.99 11.86 21.08
N VAL A 42 7.29 12.98 20.40
CA VAL A 42 8.19 13.02 19.25
C VAL A 42 9.25 14.10 19.46
N LEU A 43 10.52 13.71 19.35
CA LEU A 43 11.67 14.61 19.42
C LEU A 43 12.01 15.10 18.01
N CYS A 44 11.78 16.39 17.75
CA CYS A 44 11.96 17.04 16.47
C CYS A 44 13.20 17.93 16.49
N ASN A 45 14.15 17.65 15.61
CA ASN A 45 15.41 18.40 15.51
C ASN A 45 15.57 18.97 14.11
N VAL A 46 16.12 20.18 14.02
CA VAL A 46 16.49 20.80 12.76
C VAL A 46 17.91 21.32 12.82
N THR A 47 18.67 21.06 11.75
CA THR A 47 20.05 21.52 11.59
C THR A 47 20.27 22.03 10.17
N ALA A 48 21.09 23.07 10.02
CA ALA A 48 21.52 23.57 8.73
C ALA A 48 23.03 23.73 8.68
N SER A 49 23.63 23.54 7.49
CA SER A 49 25.05 23.81 7.27
C SER A 49 25.30 25.30 7.28
N ALA A 50 26.51 25.72 7.75
CA ALA A 50 26.91 27.12 7.75
C ALA A 50 27.16 27.70 6.34
N LYS A 51 27.44 26.82 5.35
CA LYS A 51 27.71 27.19 3.95
C LYS A 51 27.12 26.10 3.04
N PRO A 52 26.69 26.45 1.82
CA PRO A 52 26.31 25.46 0.81
C PRO A 52 27.54 24.60 0.40
N ARG A 53 27.28 23.39 -0.10
CA ARG A 53 28.31 22.56 -0.74
C ARG A 53 28.56 23.08 -2.16
N GLU A 54 29.81 22.96 -2.63
CA GLU A 54 30.16 23.31 -4.01
C GLU A 54 29.39 22.46 -5.02
N GLY A 55 28.92 23.08 -6.09
CA GLY A 55 28.24 22.39 -7.21
C GLY A 55 26.82 21.92 -6.92
N VAL A 56 26.16 22.42 -5.89
CA VAL A 56 24.74 22.09 -5.60
C VAL A 56 23.83 23.09 -6.32
N ASP A 57 22.99 22.55 -7.20
CA ASP A 57 22.02 23.28 -8.03
C ASP A 57 20.57 23.23 -7.50
N PHE A 58 20.33 22.56 -6.36
CA PHE A 58 19.03 22.45 -5.72
C PHE A 58 19.08 22.70 -4.21
N PHE A 59 17.94 22.92 -3.58
CA PHE A 59 17.85 23.02 -2.12
C PHE A 59 17.92 21.63 -1.46
N PRO A 60 19.03 21.30 -0.76
CA PRO A 60 19.25 19.97 -0.19
C PRO A 60 18.57 19.82 1.18
N LEU A 61 17.24 19.65 1.20
CA LEU A 61 16.46 19.34 2.39
C LEU A 61 16.31 17.83 2.53
N SER A 62 16.71 17.26 3.66
CA SER A 62 16.36 15.92 4.09
C SER A 62 15.37 15.99 5.25
N VAL A 63 14.30 15.18 5.15
CA VAL A 63 13.32 14.98 6.22
C VAL A 63 13.28 13.50 6.53
N ASP A 64 13.57 13.13 7.78
CA ASP A 64 13.60 11.77 8.25
C ASP A 64 12.66 11.62 9.46
N TYR A 65 11.76 10.64 9.35
CA TYR A 65 10.89 10.21 10.44
C TYR A 65 11.39 8.86 10.92
N GLU A 66 11.77 8.78 12.19
CA GLU A 66 12.38 7.59 12.77
C GLU A 66 11.42 6.91 13.72
N GLU A 67 11.00 5.70 13.35
CA GLU A 67 10.25 4.80 14.20
C GLU A 67 11.19 4.06 15.15
N LYS A 68 10.88 4.07 16.44
CA LYS A 68 11.64 3.34 17.47
C LYS A 68 10.70 2.35 18.15
N MET A 69 11.01 1.05 18.07
CA MET A 69 10.16 0.00 18.63
C MET A 69 9.97 0.10 20.15
N TYR A 70 10.92 0.73 20.85
CA TYR A 70 10.77 0.98 22.28
C TYR A 70 9.62 1.97 22.59
N SER A 71 9.20 2.80 21.63
CA SER A 71 8.09 3.74 21.80
C SER A 71 6.74 3.07 22.04
N VAL A 72 6.61 1.80 21.61
CA VAL A 72 5.46 0.90 21.85
C VAL A 72 5.83 -0.31 22.71
N GLY A 73 6.95 -0.24 23.46
CA GLY A 73 7.39 -1.28 24.39
C GLY A 73 7.85 -2.58 23.74
N ARG A 74 8.23 -2.57 22.46
CA ARG A 74 8.66 -3.76 21.70
C ARG A 74 10.15 -3.76 21.39
N ILE A 75 10.73 -4.95 21.28
CA ILE A 75 12.08 -5.18 20.75
C ILE A 75 11.93 -5.51 19.25
N PRO A 76 12.75 -4.92 18.36
CA PRO A 76 12.67 -5.19 16.91
C PRO A 76 12.72 -6.69 16.59
N GLY A 77 11.87 -7.15 15.66
CA GLY A 77 11.76 -8.55 15.25
C GLY A 77 12.95 -9.08 14.45
N SER A 78 13.79 -8.19 13.89
CA SER A 78 14.96 -8.54 13.09
C SER A 78 15.97 -9.40 13.85
N PHE A 79 16.80 -10.17 13.14
CA PHE A 79 17.85 -11.01 13.75
C PHE A 79 18.80 -10.20 14.67
N GLN A 80 19.16 -8.98 14.27
CA GLN A 80 20.03 -8.10 15.05
C GLN A 80 19.33 -7.40 16.23
N ARG A 81 18.00 -7.54 16.36
CA ARG A 81 17.19 -6.85 17.37
C ARG A 81 17.41 -5.34 17.39
N ARG A 82 17.58 -4.77 16.20
CA ARG A 82 17.78 -3.34 15.98
C ARG A 82 16.91 -2.88 14.81
N GLU A 83 16.43 -1.64 14.86
CA GLU A 83 15.77 -0.99 13.74
C GLU A 83 16.70 -0.98 12.53
N GLY A 84 16.15 -1.37 11.38
CA GLY A 84 16.87 -1.43 10.11
C GLY A 84 16.70 -0.17 9.29
N ARG A 85 16.41 -0.35 8.00
CA ARG A 85 16.02 0.76 7.11
C ARG A 85 14.65 1.29 7.52
N ALA A 86 14.38 2.56 7.17
CA ALA A 86 13.07 3.15 7.37
C ALA A 86 11.97 2.27 6.74
N SER A 87 10.90 2.05 7.48
CA SER A 87 9.71 1.34 7.00
C SER A 87 9.06 2.12 5.85
N GLU A 88 8.18 1.46 5.08
CA GLU A 88 7.36 2.15 4.07
C GLU A 88 6.57 3.29 4.71
N LYS A 89 5.95 3.05 5.86
CA LYS A 89 5.23 4.06 6.64
C LYS A 89 6.12 5.23 7.05
N ALA A 90 7.31 4.98 7.58
CA ALA A 90 8.26 6.04 7.95
C ALA A 90 8.67 6.91 6.75
N ILE A 91 8.87 6.31 5.57
CA ILE A 91 9.16 7.03 4.34
C ILE A 91 7.96 7.88 3.91
N LEU A 92 6.74 7.34 3.97
CA LEU A 92 5.52 8.08 3.62
C LEU A 92 5.28 9.25 4.59
N THR A 93 5.48 9.04 5.88
CA THR A 93 5.38 10.09 6.90
C THR A 93 6.43 11.17 6.69
N SER A 94 7.70 10.80 6.40
CA SER A 94 8.73 11.76 6.03
C SER A 94 8.29 12.64 4.86
N ARG A 95 7.70 12.05 3.82
CA ARG A 95 7.16 12.76 2.65
C ARG A 95 5.96 13.65 3.01
N CYS A 96 5.09 13.18 3.90
CA CYS A 96 3.94 13.94 4.38
C CYS A 96 4.36 15.19 5.16
N ILE A 97 5.49 15.13 5.89
CA ILE A 97 6.10 16.29 6.58
C ILE A 97 6.85 17.19 5.59
N ASP A 98 7.62 16.61 4.66
CA ASP A 98 8.45 17.35 3.70
C ASP A 98 7.62 18.26 2.77
N ARG A 99 6.49 17.74 2.25
CA ARG A 99 5.65 18.46 1.27
C ARG A 99 5.15 19.83 1.72
N PRO A 100 4.56 19.99 2.91
CA PRO A 100 4.08 21.31 3.35
C PRO A 100 5.16 22.25 3.84
N ILE A 101 6.35 21.74 4.25
CA ILE A 101 7.43 22.60 4.74
C ILE A 101 8.37 23.09 3.65
N ARG A 102 8.62 22.26 2.62
CA ARG A 102 9.61 22.55 1.55
C ARG A 102 9.31 23.82 0.76
N PRO A 103 8.08 24.11 0.32
CA PRO A 103 7.75 25.32 -0.44
C PRO A 103 7.94 26.62 0.34
N LEU A 104 8.02 26.55 1.67
CA LEU A 104 8.17 27.70 2.55
C LEU A 104 9.65 28.09 2.82
N PHE A 105 10.61 27.31 2.33
CA PHE A 105 12.00 27.71 2.31
C PHE A 105 12.26 28.62 1.10
N PRO A 106 13.24 29.59 1.22
CA PRO A 106 13.65 30.38 0.08
C PRO A 106 14.12 29.48 -1.09
N LYS A 107 13.66 29.77 -2.31
CA LYS A 107 14.00 28.99 -3.50
C LYS A 107 15.48 29.04 -3.87
N ASP A 108 16.15 30.11 -3.49
CA ASP A 108 17.56 30.40 -3.72
C ASP A 108 18.49 29.94 -2.58
N LEU A 109 17.97 29.30 -1.54
CA LEU A 109 18.77 28.72 -0.46
C LEU A 109 19.44 27.42 -0.93
N ARG A 110 20.75 27.26 -0.71
CA ARG A 110 21.55 26.07 -1.07
C ARG A 110 22.24 25.43 0.14
N ASN A 111 22.06 25.96 1.35
CA ASN A 111 22.56 25.32 2.57
C ASN A 111 21.90 23.96 2.77
N ASP A 112 22.66 22.94 3.17
CA ASP A 112 22.09 21.67 3.57
C ASP A 112 21.21 21.85 4.80
N CYS A 113 19.97 21.36 4.73
CA CYS A 113 19.04 21.33 5.87
C CYS A 113 18.63 19.88 6.17
N SER A 114 18.68 19.53 7.45
CA SER A 114 18.24 18.22 7.92
C SER A 114 17.19 18.37 9.02
N VAL A 115 16.06 17.69 8.84
CA VAL A 115 14.96 17.60 9.79
C VAL A 115 14.82 16.16 10.21
N VAL A 116 14.91 15.87 11.52
CA VAL A 116 14.78 14.51 12.06
C VAL A 116 13.71 14.52 13.14
N ALA A 117 12.65 13.75 12.94
CA ALA A 117 11.59 13.51 13.91
C ALA A 117 11.70 12.07 14.42
N THR A 118 12.06 11.90 15.70
CA THR A 118 12.21 10.59 16.34
C THR A 118 11.05 10.32 17.27
N VAL A 119 10.32 9.24 17.03
CA VAL A 119 9.18 8.82 17.87
C VAL A 119 9.72 8.18 19.16
N MET A 120 9.38 8.76 20.30
CA MET A 120 9.90 8.36 21.62
C MET A 120 8.86 7.59 22.45
N SER A 121 7.57 7.89 22.29
CA SER A 121 6.43 7.24 22.93
C SER A 121 5.21 7.33 22.03
N VAL A 122 4.33 6.34 22.05
CA VAL A 122 3.10 6.31 21.24
C VAL A 122 1.90 6.01 22.14
N ASP A 123 0.94 6.92 22.09
CA ASP A 123 -0.45 6.75 22.55
C ASP A 123 -1.30 6.37 21.33
N PRO A 124 -1.98 5.23 21.32
CA PRO A 124 -2.78 4.80 20.16
C PRO A 124 -3.84 5.80 19.70
N ASP A 125 -4.33 6.65 20.60
CA ASP A 125 -5.34 7.69 20.28
C ASP A 125 -4.74 8.98 19.72
N CYS A 126 -3.42 9.13 19.76
CA CYS A 126 -2.72 10.37 19.39
C CYS A 126 -1.66 10.08 18.30
N SER A 127 -1.95 10.49 17.06
CA SER A 127 -1.05 10.23 15.90
C SER A 127 0.35 10.77 16.10
N PRO A 128 1.40 9.93 16.05
CA PRO A 128 2.78 10.38 16.10
C PRO A 128 3.17 11.17 14.85
N GLU A 129 2.54 10.94 13.68
CA GLU A 129 2.79 11.66 12.44
C GLU A 129 2.36 13.13 12.56
N ILE A 130 1.17 13.38 13.12
CA ILE A 130 0.67 14.74 13.38
C ILE A 130 1.51 15.44 14.44
N THR A 131 1.86 14.73 15.51
CA THR A 131 2.74 15.23 16.56
C THR A 131 4.11 15.63 15.99
N ALA A 132 4.67 14.80 15.09
CA ALA A 132 5.92 15.10 14.39
C ALA A 132 5.81 16.34 13.50
N MET A 133 4.73 16.46 12.72
CA MET A 133 4.53 17.62 11.82
C MET A 133 4.47 18.93 12.59
N ILE A 134 3.71 18.98 13.69
CA ILE A 134 3.62 20.15 14.57
C ILE A 134 4.97 20.46 15.23
N GLY A 135 5.64 19.43 15.77
CA GLY A 135 6.94 19.59 16.42
C GLY A 135 8.03 20.04 15.45
N VAL A 136 8.06 19.52 14.22
CA VAL A 136 8.99 19.95 13.15
C VAL A 136 8.73 21.39 12.76
N SER A 137 7.47 21.76 12.54
CA SER A 137 7.09 23.14 12.24
C SER A 137 7.58 24.12 13.33
N ALA A 138 7.30 23.82 14.60
CA ALA A 138 7.76 24.63 15.71
C ALA A 138 9.28 24.70 15.79
N ALA A 139 10.00 23.59 15.57
CA ALA A 139 11.47 23.56 15.59
C ALA A 139 12.08 24.44 14.49
N ILE A 140 11.59 24.35 13.24
CA ILE A 140 12.08 25.20 12.14
C ILE A 140 11.75 26.67 12.44
N ALA A 141 10.53 26.96 12.86
CA ALA A 141 10.06 28.33 13.08
C ALA A 141 10.89 29.07 14.16
N ILE A 142 11.23 28.43 15.29
CA ILE A 142 12.06 29.04 16.35
C ILE A 142 13.56 29.05 16.04
N SER A 143 14.01 28.30 15.02
CA SER A 143 15.39 28.21 14.61
C SER A 143 15.87 29.51 13.93
N ASP A 144 17.16 29.61 13.69
CA ASP A 144 17.77 30.67 12.88
C ASP A 144 17.75 30.39 11.37
N ILE A 145 17.13 29.29 10.92
CA ILE A 145 17.02 28.90 9.51
C ILE A 145 15.94 29.75 8.82
N PRO A 146 16.22 30.38 7.65
CA PRO A 146 15.20 31.10 6.88
C PRO A 146 14.07 30.22 6.45
N TRP A 147 12.81 30.55 6.81
CA TRP A 147 11.62 29.79 6.53
C TRP A 147 10.34 30.58 6.78
N ASP A 148 9.36 30.55 5.88
CA ASP A 148 8.13 31.36 5.89
C ASP A 148 6.93 30.63 6.56
N GLY A 149 7.21 29.67 7.47
CA GLY A 149 6.18 29.08 8.33
C GLY A 149 5.80 29.98 9.50
N PRO A 150 5.00 29.49 10.46
CA PRO A 150 4.74 28.06 10.74
C PRO A 150 3.58 27.42 9.96
N ILE A 151 3.58 26.10 9.99
CA ILE A 151 2.46 25.27 9.56
C ILE A 151 1.90 24.44 10.73
N SER A 152 0.73 23.88 10.54
CA SER A 152 0.20 22.78 11.37
C SER A 152 -0.42 21.70 10.50
N GLY A 153 -0.59 20.51 11.06
CA GLY A 153 -1.31 19.42 10.43
C GLY A 153 -2.26 18.72 11.38
N VAL A 154 -3.36 18.20 10.83
CA VAL A 154 -4.32 17.35 11.53
C VAL A 154 -4.76 16.20 10.64
N ASN A 155 -5.18 15.10 11.28
CA ASN A 155 -5.96 14.07 10.63
C ASN A 155 -7.44 14.38 10.72
N VAL A 156 -8.18 14.06 9.67
CA VAL A 156 -9.65 14.23 9.61
C VAL A 156 -10.26 12.90 9.20
N GLY A 157 -11.21 12.43 9.98
CA GLY A 157 -12.02 11.25 9.70
C GLY A 157 -13.47 11.62 9.37
N LEU A 158 -14.20 10.67 8.80
CA LEU A 158 -15.65 10.73 8.59
C LEU A 158 -16.28 9.52 9.28
N VAL A 159 -16.83 9.72 10.47
CA VAL A 159 -17.40 8.66 11.32
C VAL A 159 -18.92 8.85 11.40
N ASP A 160 -19.66 7.86 10.95
CA ASP A 160 -21.14 7.92 10.90
C ASP A 160 -21.66 9.20 10.20
N GLY A 161 -20.97 9.65 9.14
CA GLY A 161 -21.30 10.86 8.39
C GLY A 161 -20.87 12.18 9.04
N ASN A 162 -20.19 12.14 10.19
CA ASN A 162 -19.70 13.32 10.89
C ASN A 162 -18.18 13.49 10.71
N ILE A 163 -17.76 14.74 10.48
CA ILE A 163 -16.34 15.08 10.39
C ILE A 163 -15.75 15.10 11.81
N VAL A 164 -14.67 14.34 12.02
CA VAL A 164 -13.96 14.21 13.29
C VAL A 164 -12.49 14.59 13.10
N ILE A 165 -12.00 15.55 13.88
CA ILE A 165 -10.59 15.95 13.85
C ILE A 165 -9.77 15.05 14.78
N ASN A 166 -8.66 14.55 14.29
CA ASN A 166 -7.76 13.63 14.98
C ASN A 166 -8.51 12.46 15.64
N PRO A 167 -9.25 11.63 14.85
CA PRO A 167 -10.02 10.53 15.39
C PRO A 167 -9.12 9.59 16.21
N GLY A 168 -9.60 9.14 17.38
CA GLY A 168 -8.96 8.09 18.18
C GLY A 168 -8.98 6.73 17.49
N LEU A 169 -8.39 5.72 18.11
CA LEU A 169 -8.28 4.38 17.54
C LEU A 169 -9.62 3.77 17.12
N GLU A 170 -10.63 3.84 18.00
CA GLU A 170 -11.97 3.29 17.71
C GLU A 170 -12.66 4.02 16.56
N ASP A 171 -12.53 5.36 16.50
CA ASP A 171 -13.13 6.17 15.45
C ASP A 171 -12.42 5.95 14.11
N ARG A 172 -11.07 5.80 14.12
CA ARG A 172 -10.31 5.47 12.91
C ARG A 172 -10.75 4.17 12.28
N ALA A 173 -11.04 3.15 13.10
CA ALA A 173 -11.51 1.85 12.62
C ALA A 173 -12.89 1.90 11.93
N LYS A 174 -13.71 2.92 12.25
CA LYS A 174 -15.06 3.12 11.69
C LYS A 174 -15.11 4.18 10.60
N SER A 175 -14.03 4.92 10.42
CA SER A 175 -14.00 6.07 9.54
C SER A 175 -13.98 5.69 8.06
N ASP A 176 -14.87 6.28 7.27
CA ASP A 176 -14.86 6.18 5.82
C ASP A 176 -13.80 7.06 5.14
N LEU A 177 -13.11 7.92 5.90
CA LEU A 177 -12.12 8.86 5.41
C LEU A 177 -10.87 8.85 6.29
N VAL A 178 -9.71 8.77 5.66
CA VAL A 178 -8.41 9.04 6.28
C VAL A 178 -7.80 10.21 5.51
N LEU A 179 -7.91 11.41 6.07
CA LEU A 179 -7.43 12.64 5.44
C LEU A 179 -6.41 13.31 6.35
N THR A 180 -5.26 13.68 5.81
CA THR A 180 -4.29 14.56 6.45
C THR A 180 -4.29 15.90 5.76
N VAL A 181 -4.51 16.97 6.52
CA VAL A 181 -4.47 18.36 6.05
C VAL A 181 -3.38 19.11 6.78
N ALA A 182 -2.46 19.73 6.04
CA ALA A 182 -1.54 20.70 6.60
C ALA A 182 -1.84 22.11 6.06
N SER A 183 -1.67 23.12 6.90
CA SER A 183 -2.02 24.50 6.57
C SER A 183 -1.03 25.50 7.16
N THR A 184 -0.85 26.64 6.47
CA THR A 184 -0.37 27.90 7.04
C THR A 184 -1.50 28.62 7.76
N ALA A 185 -1.31 29.86 8.15
CA ALA A 185 -2.35 30.69 8.75
C ALA A 185 -3.57 30.89 7.81
N ASP A 186 -3.33 30.99 6.50
CA ASP A 186 -4.34 31.41 5.52
C ASP A 186 -4.60 30.37 4.40
N LEU A 187 -3.66 29.47 4.14
CA LEU A 187 -3.67 28.57 2.98
C LEU A 187 -3.59 27.12 3.38
N VAL A 188 -4.19 26.24 2.57
CA VAL A 188 -4.04 24.80 2.68
C VAL A 188 -2.72 24.40 1.97
N ALA A 189 -1.74 23.94 2.74
CA ALA A 189 -0.38 23.66 2.26
C ALA A 189 -0.18 22.20 1.80
N MET A 190 -1.00 21.26 2.28
CA MET A 190 -0.93 19.84 1.87
C MET A 190 -2.25 19.13 2.13
N ILE A 191 -2.63 18.28 1.18
CA ILE A 191 -3.76 17.34 1.28
C ILE A 191 -3.27 15.96 0.89
N GLU A 192 -3.52 14.97 1.75
CA GLU A 192 -3.36 13.57 1.44
C GLU A 192 -4.55 12.79 2.00
N ALA A 193 -5.30 12.10 1.13
CA ALA A 193 -6.51 11.40 1.51
C ALA A 193 -6.58 9.98 0.96
N GLY A 194 -7.24 9.12 1.72
CA GLY A 194 -7.83 7.86 1.29
C GLY A 194 -9.26 7.79 1.79
N GLY A 195 -10.22 7.33 0.98
CA GLY A 195 -11.63 7.34 1.39
C GLY A 195 -12.50 6.33 0.65
N ASN A 196 -13.59 5.94 1.30
CA ASN A 196 -14.59 5.01 0.77
C ASN A 196 -15.57 5.74 -0.16
N GLU A 197 -15.09 6.15 -1.36
CA GLU A 197 -15.90 6.85 -2.37
C GLU A 197 -16.58 8.12 -1.85
N ILE A 198 -15.80 9.00 -1.24
CA ILE A 198 -16.28 10.26 -0.65
C ILE A 198 -16.66 11.25 -1.76
N ASP A 199 -17.84 11.86 -1.66
CA ASP A 199 -18.25 12.90 -2.59
C ASP A 199 -17.41 14.17 -2.45
N ASP A 200 -17.36 14.97 -3.53
CA ASP A 200 -16.49 16.14 -3.63
C ASP A 200 -16.81 17.21 -2.56
N ASP A 201 -18.09 17.43 -2.23
CA ASP A 201 -18.51 18.41 -1.24
C ASP A 201 -18.13 17.98 0.18
N THR A 202 -18.36 16.72 0.53
CA THR A 202 -17.96 16.15 1.82
C THR A 202 -16.44 16.19 1.98
N MET A 203 -15.68 15.83 0.94
CA MET A 203 -14.22 15.90 0.94
C MET A 203 -13.74 17.35 1.13
N PHE A 204 -14.31 18.30 0.41
CA PHE A 204 -14.00 19.72 0.56
C PHE A 204 -14.28 20.22 1.98
N ASN A 205 -15.44 19.91 2.54
CA ASN A 205 -15.81 20.30 3.89
C ASN A 205 -14.88 19.70 4.95
N ALA A 206 -14.44 18.45 4.77
CA ALA A 206 -13.45 17.81 5.64
C ALA A 206 -12.08 18.52 5.58
N ILE A 207 -11.62 18.91 4.39
CA ILE A 207 -10.39 19.68 4.22
C ILE A 207 -10.50 21.03 4.93
N MET A 208 -11.61 21.75 4.77
CA MET A 208 -11.82 23.05 5.40
C MET A 208 -11.93 22.96 6.92
N ALA A 209 -12.56 21.90 7.45
CA ALA A 209 -12.61 21.65 8.89
C ALA A 209 -11.19 21.43 9.48
N GLY A 210 -10.34 20.66 8.78
CA GLY A 210 -8.95 20.48 9.14
C GLY A 210 -8.15 21.79 9.08
N HIS A 211 -8.37 22.59 8.03
CA HIS A 211 -7.73 23.90 7.88
C HIS A 211 -8.07 24.86 9.04
N GLU A 212 -9.34 24.96 9.44
CA GLU A 212 -9.75 25.80 10.57
C GLU A 212 -9.13 25.36 11.91
N GLU A 213 -8.93 24.07 12.13
CA GLU A 213 -8.25 23.60 13.33
C GLU A 213 -6.74 23.92 13.27
N ASN A 214 -6.11 23.74 12.11
CA ASN A 214 -4.71 24.07 11.89
C ASN A 214 -4.39 25.53 12.18
N LYS A 215 -5.25 26.46 11.81
CA LYS A 215 -5.07 27.92 12.10
C LYS A 215 -4.84 28.20 13.59
N LYS A 216 -5.52 27.47 14.48
CA LYS A 216 -5.39 27.65 15.93
C LYS A 216 -3.98 27.23 16.39
N ILE A 217 -3.48 26.13 15.87
CA ILE A 217 -2.14 25.62 16.22
C ILE A 217 -1.03 26.47 15.59
N VAL A 218 -1.21 26.92 14.34
CA VAL A 218 -0.29 27.87 13.69
C VAL A 218 -0.16 29.14 14.53
N LYS A 219 -1.28 29.71 15.01
CA LYS A 219 -1.27 30.87 15.91
C LYS A 219 -0.55 30.58 17.23
N PHE A 220 -0.73 29.38 17.77
CA PHE A 220 -0.04 28.97 19.01
C PHE A 220 1.48 28.88 18.77
N ILE A 221 1.93 28.27 17.68
CA ILE A 221 3.36 28.20 17.32
C ILE A 221 3.91 29.59 17.08
N GLN A 222 3.16 30.47 16.38
CA GLN A 222 3.59 31.85 16.15
C GLN A 222 3.85 32.60 17.48
N GLY A 223 2.98 32.43 18.50
CA GLY A 223 3.21 32.98 19.83
C GLY A 223 4.51 32.49 20.48
N ILE A 224 4.91 31.24 20.24
CA ILE A 224 6.20 30.71 20.70
C ILE A 224 7.35 31.35 19.93
N VAL A 225 7.22 31.56 18.62
CA VAL A 225 8.22 32.22 17.78
C VAL A 225 8.43 33.66 18.22
N ASP A 226 7.36 34.40 18.53
CA ASP A 226 7.41 35.77 19.01
C ASP A 226 8.14 35.88 20.36
N GLU A 227 8.08 34.83 21.20
CA GLU A 227 8.74 34.80 22.51
C GLU A 227 10.22 34.38 22.44
N ILE A 228 10.58 33.39 21.60
CA ILE A 228 11.92 32.77 21.64
C ILE A 228 12.58 32.57 20.27
N GLY A 229 11.89 32.95 19.19
CA GLY A 229 12.41 32.78 17.83
C GLY A 229 13.80 33.46 17.67
N LYS A 230 14.70 32.76 17.01
CA LYS A 230 16.02 33.31 16.69
C LYS A 230 15.97 34.18 15.43
N PRO A 231 16.80 35.24 15.33
CA PRO A 231 17.00 35.93 14.06
C PRO A 231 17.47 34.96 12.98
N LYS A 232 16.90 35.04 11.78
CA LYS A 232 17.28 34.18 10.67
C LYS A 232 18.66 34.51 10.16
N PHE A 233 19.49 33.49 9.86
CA PHE A 233 20.83 33.73 9.34
C PHE A 233 20.75 34.25 7.90
N ALA A 234 21.74 35.09 7.55
CA ALA A 234 21.94 35.53 6.18
C ALA A 234 22.67 34.45 5.39
N TYR A 235 22.23 34.19 4.18
CA TYR A 235 22.82 33.22 3.27
C TYR A 235 23.17 33.89 1.93
N GLU A 236 24.00 33.23 1.16
CA GLU A 236 24.35 33.67 -0.19
C GLU A 236 23.25 33.16 -1.15
N SER A 237 22.53 34.09 -1.81
CA SER A 237 21.53 33.76 -2.80
C SER A 237 22.15 33.04 -3.99
N SER A 238 21.51 31.95 -4.47
CA SER A 238 21.90 31.28 -5.71
C SER A 238 21.28 31.89 -6.95
N ASP A 239 20.34 32.82 -6.80
CA ASP A 239 19.70 33.45 -7.93
C ASP A 239 20.72 34.04 -8.92
N PRO A 240 20.55 33.81 -10.22
CA PRO A 240 21.45 34.37 -11.22
C PRO A 240 21.39 35.92 -11.24
N ASP A 241 22.49 36.52 -11.62
CA ASP A 241 22.55 37.98 -11.85
C ASP A 241 21.48 38.38 -12.89
N PRO A 242 20.57 39.33 -12.57
CA PRO A 242 19.49 39.71 -13.44
C PRO A 242 19.95 40.29 -14.81
N GLU A 243 21.10 40.95 -14.87
CA GLU A 243 21.62 41.51 -16.13
C GLU A 243 22.13 40.39 -17.05
N ILE A 244 22.83 39.39 -16.47
CA ILE A 244 23.34 38.25 -17.22
C ILE A 244 22.18 37.35 -17.66
N MET A 245 21.19 37.14 -16.79
CA MET A 245 19.99 36.40 -17.13
C MET A 245 19.25 37.03 -18.31
N ALA A 246 19.00 38.34 -18.28
CA ALA A 246 18.37 39.07 -19.39
C ALA A 246 19.18 39.01 -20.69
N GLU A 247 20.52 39.04 -20.62
CA GLU A 247 21.39 38.89 -21.79
C GLU A 247 21.29 37.51 -22.44
N ILE A 248 21.29 36.44 -21.61
CA ILE A 248 21.15 35.06 -22.09
C ILE A 248 19.72 34.82 -22.65
N GLU A 249 18.68 35.27 -21.95
CA GLU A 249 17.32 35.17 -22.40
C GLU A 249 17.14 35.88 -23.77
N ALA A 250 17.62 37.09 -23.91
CA ALA A 250 17.60 37.81 -25.19
C ALA A 250 18.37 37.10 -26.33
N PHE A 251 19.41 36.32 -25.98
CA PHE A 251 20.19 35.57 -26.95
C PHE A 251 19.48 34.29 -27.43
N CYS A 252 18.77 33.54 -26.59
CA CYS A 252 18.30 32.21 -26.90
C CYS A 252 16.76 32.05 -26.87
N ALA A 253 15.97 32.99 -26.35
CA ALA A 253 14.54 32.80 -26.08
C ALA A 253 13.73 32.38 -27.32
N GLU A 254 14.00 32.98 -28.48
CA GLU A 254 13.27 32.66 -29.73
C GLU A 254 13.54 31.23 -30.22
N ASP A 255 14.78 30.73 -30.06
CA ASP A 255 15.12 29.39 -30.49
C ASP A 255 14.64 28.35 -29.45
N VAL A 256 14.73 28.67 -28.14
CA VAL A 256 14.12 27.88 -27.07
C VAL A 256 12.59 27.78 -27.27
N LYS A 257 11.93 28.90 -27.60
CA LYS A 257 10.48 28.92 -27.88
C LYS A 257 10.12 27.98 -29.01
N LYS A 258 10.89 27.95 -30.11
CA LYS A 258 10.67 27.00 -31.23
C LYS A 258 10.93 25.55 -30.82
N ALA A 259 11.98 25.30 -30.06
CA ALA A 259 12.33 23.94 -29.60
C ALA A 259 11.28 23.36 -28.65
N LEU A 260 10.65 24.20 -27.82
CA LEU A 260 9.61 23.78 -26.87
C LEU A 260 8.25 23.51 -27.52
N ASP A 261 7.97 24.06 -28.74
CA ASP A 261 6.68 23.97 -29.42
C ASP A 261 6.52 22.61 -30.12
N THR A 262 6.42 21.53 -29.33
CA THR A 262 6.23 20.16 -29.83
C THR A 262 5.58 19.29 -28.76
N ASP A 263 4.78 18.32 -29.19
CA ASP A 263 4.18 17.28 -28.35
C ASP A 263 5.12 16.11 -28.01
N ASP A 264 6.24 15.99 -28.76
CA ASP A 264 7.22 14.93 -28.59
C ASP A 264 8.41 15.37 -27.71
N LYS A 265 8.54 14.72 -26.55
CA LYS A 265 9.63 14.99 -25.61
C LYS A 265 11.01 14.78 -26.24
N ASN A 266 11.20 13.74 -27.06
CA ASN A 266 12.52 13.42 -27.63
C ASN A 266 12.90 14.49 -28.67
N VAL A 267 11.96 14.89 -29.54
CA VAL A 267 12.17 15.97 -30.52
C VAL A 267 12.53 17.27 -29.83
N ARG A 268 11.86 17.60 -28.73
CA ARG A 268 12.15 18.78 -27.92
C ARG A 268 13.56 18.71 -27.32
N ASP A 269 13.87 17.62 -26.63
CA ASP A 269 15.14 17.46 -25.93
C ASP A 269 16.31 17.50 -26.92
N GLU A 270 16.18 16.88 -28.12
CA GLU A 270 17.16 16.96 -29.20
C GLU A 270 17.29 18.40 -29.78
N ALA A 271 16.21 19.15 -29.91
CA ALA A 271 16.22 20.52 -30.41
C ALA A 271 16.84 21.52 -29.42
N LEU A 272 16.74 21.25 -28.12
CA LEU A 272 17.35 22.07 -27.07
C LEU A 272 18.88 21.92 -26.98
N LEU A 273 19.43 20.74 -27.28
CA LEU A 273 20.88 20.46 -27.15
C LEU A 273 21.77 21.50 -27.84
N PRO A 274 21.60 21.82 -29.15
CA PRO A 274 22.47 22.80 -29.81
C PRO A 274 22.30 24.23 -29.26
N ILE A 275 21.14 24.54 -28.67
CA ILE A 275 20.89 25.84 -28.04
C ILE A 275 21.69 25.92 -26.73
N TYR A 276 21.68 24.87 -25.90
CA TYR A 276 22.51 24.79 -24.71
C TYR A 276 23.98 24.91 -25.05
N GLU A 277 24.47 24.17 -26.06
CA GLU A 277 25.87 24.25 -26.53
C GLU A 277 26.25 25.67 -26.95
N ALA A 278 25.41 26.39 -27.69
CA ALA A 278 25.69 27.75 -28.14
C ALA A 278 25.69 28.76 -26.98
N VAL A 279 24.85 28.57 -25.96
CA VAL A 279 24.84 29.41 -24.76
C VAL A 279 26.09 29.14 -23.94
N HIS A 280 26.49 27.91 -23.72
CA HIS A 280 27.72 27.53 -23.04
C HIS A 280 28.95 28.08 -23.76
N GLU A 281 29.10 27.90 -25.06
CA GLU A 281 30.21 28.41 -25.88
C GLU A 281 30.36 29.92 -25.70
N LYS A 282 29.26 30.67 -25.58
CA LYS A 282 29.30 32.13 -25.48
C LYS A 282 29.53 32.67 -24.06
N TYR A 283 29.02 31.94 -23.05
CA TYR A 283 28.88 32.49 -21.70
C TYR A 283 29.70 31.77 -20.62
N ASP A 284 30.29 30.57 -20.87
CA ASP A 284 31.08 29.83 -19.86
C ASP A 284 32.20 30.65 -19.24
N GLU A 285 32.89 31.47 -20.06
CA GLU A 285 33.93 32.34 -19.57
C GLU A 285 33.49 33.37 -18.52
N LYS A 286 32.18 33.72 -18.49
CA LYS A 286 31.60 34.62 -17.47
C LYS A 286 31.36 33.92 -16.11
N PHE A 287 31.31 32.58 -16.11
CA PHE A 287 31.02 31.80 -14.95
C PHE A 287 32.14 30.80 -14.61
N GLU A 288 33.41 31.17 -14.82
CA GLU A 288 34.57 30.33 -14.56
C GLU A 288 34.41 29.44 -13.30
N GLY A 289 34.34 28.12 -13.49
CA GLY A 289 34.19 27.13 -12.43
C GLY A 289 32.77 26.93 -11.90
N ASN A 290 31.73 27.52 -12.51
CA ASN A 290 30.33 27.31 -12.13
C ASN A 290 29.37 27.29 -13.34
N GLU A 291 29.66 26.39 -14.29
CA GLU A 291 28.86 26.17 -15.52
C GLU A 291 27.41 25.79 -15.23
N ALA A 292 27.14 25.15 -14.09
CA ALA A 292 25.79 24.82 -13.63
C ALA A 292 24.87 26.04 -13.47
N LYS A 293 25.40 27.24 -13.32
CA LYS A 293 24.59 28.49 -13.32
C LYS A 293 23.96 28.78 -14.68
N ILE A 294 24.61 28.40 -15.77
CA ILE A 294 24.07 28.57 -17.11
C ILE A 294 22.86 27.62 -17.29
N ASP A 295 22.97 26.38 -16.83
CA ASP A 295 21.86 25.43 -16.86
C ASP A 295 20.67 25.91 -16.02
N GLU A 296 20.91 26.53 -14.87
CA GLU A 296 19.88 27.16 -14.04
C GLU A 296 19.20 28.33 -14.77
N ILE A 297 19.94 29.17 -15.45
CA ILE A 297 19.40 30.27 -16.27
C ILE A 297 18.56 29.69 -17.42
N MET A 298 19.06 28.67 -18.14
CA MET A 298 18.34 28.02 -19.21
C MET A 298 17.03 27.37 -18.73
N TYR A 299 17.03 26.79 -17.52
CA TYR A 299 15.82 26.33 -16.88
C TYR A 299 14.81 27.45 -16.62
N LEU A 300 15.26 28.62 -16.14
CA LEU A 300 14.41 29.79 -15.91
C LEU A 300 13.86 30.38 -17.21
N VAL A 301 14.65 30.45 -18.29
CA VAL A 301 14.19 30.88 -19.62
C VAL A 301 13.07 29.99 -20.13
N GLN A 302 13.25 28.65 -20.05
CA GLN A 302 12.19 27.71 -20.44
C GLN A 302 10.93 27.89 -19.57
N LYS A 303 11.10 28.07 -18.28
CA LYS A 303 10.00 28.31 -17.35
C LYS A 303 9.24 29.57 -17.67
N HIS A 304 9.93 30.68 -17.98
CA HIS A 304 9.28 31.95 -18.38
C HIS A 304 8.45 31.76 -19.66
N ILE A 305 8.99 31.11 -20.67
CA ILE A 305 8.30 30.84 -21.94
C ILE A 305 7.06 29.99 -21.72
N VAL A 306 7.19 28.87 -21.01
CA VAL A 306 6.06 27.95 -20.79
C VAL A 306 4.96 28.60 -19.95
N ARG A 307 5.35 29.36 -18.90
CA ARG A 307 4.35 30.08 -18.06
C ARG A 307 3.66 31.19 -18.84
N ALA A 308 4.34 31.91 -19.71
CA ALA A 308 3.76 32.93 -20.58
C ALA A 308 2.75 32.30 -21.58
N TRP A 309 3.10 31.15 -22.19
CA TRP A 309 2.15 30.44 -23.06
C TRP A 309 0.88 30.02 -22.32
N LEU A 310 1.04 29.46 -21.12
CA LEU A 310 -0.09 28.99 -20.33
C LEU A 310 -0.94 30.17 -19.84
N LYS A 311 -0.34 31.20 -19.26
CA LYS A 311 -1.02 32.33 -18.62
C LYS A 311 -1.64 33.29 -19.65
N ASP A 312 -0.84 33.72 -20.65
CA ASP A 312 -1.18 34.84 -21.51
C ASP A 312 -1.80 34.38 -22.85
N GLU A 313 -1.30 33.26 -23.40
CA GLU A 313 -1.74 32.73 -24.68
C GLU A 313 -2.79 31.60 -24.55
N HIS A 314 -3.02 31.09 -23.31
CA HIS A 314 -3.84 29.90 -23.03
C HIS A 314 -3.45 28.70 -23.93
N LYS A 315 -2.17 28.60 -24.23
CA LYS A 315 -1.57 27.58 -25.09
C LYS A 315 -0.81 26.58 -24.23
N ARG A 316 -1.11 25.30 -24.35
CA ARG A 316 -0.31 24.22 -23.74
C ARG A 316 0.86 23.84 -24.64
N VAL A 317 1.92 23.28 -24.04
CA VAL A 317 3.17 22.94 -24.74
C VAL A 317 2.94 21.97 -25.91
N ASP A 318 1.99 21.05 -25.74
CA ASP A 318 1.61 20.05 -26.74
C ASP A 318 0.42 20.45 -27.61
N GLY A 319 0.03 21.71 -27.55
CA GLY A 319 -1.04 22.29 -28.38
C GLY A 319 -2.47 21.98 -27.94
N ARG A 320 -2.67 21.23 -26.85
CA ARG A 320 -4.00 20.96 -26.28
C ARG A 320 -4.66 22.22 -25.71
N GLY A 321 -6.00 22.18 -25.64
CA GLY A 321 -6.76 23.10 -24.81
C GLY A 321 -6.56 22.87 -23.33
N ILE A 322 -6.88 23.85 -22.47
CA ILE A 322 -6.59 23.84 -21.02
C ILE A 322 -7.22 22.64 -20.30
N ASP A 323 -8.44 22.27 -20.68
CA ASP A 323 -9.18 21.15 -20.08
C ASP A 323 -9.13 19.86 -20.94
N GLU A 324 -8.29 19.85 -21.96
CA GLU A 324 -8.15 18.72 -22.87
C GLU A 324 -7.18 17.67 -22.28
N ILE A 325 -7.62 16.41 -22.32
CA ILE A 325 -6.85 15.26 -21.87
C ILE A 325 -6.02 14.74 -23.06
N ARG A 326 -4.78 14.29 -22.81
CA ARG A 326 -3.93 13.63 -23.83
C ARG A 326 -4.66 12.43 -24.45
N PRO A 327 -4.29 11.99 -25.66
CA PRO A 327 -4.79 10.74 -26.22
C PRO A 327 -4.60 9.59 -25.24
N LEU A 328 -5.67 8.85 -24.95
CA LEU A 328 -5.68 7.74 -24.00
C LEU A 328 -5.91 6.40 -24.72
N ASN A 329 -5.26 5.36 -24.24
CA ASN A 329 -5.52 3.98 -24.64
C ASN A 329 -5.45 3.05 -23.41
N ALA A 330 -6.30 2.02 -23.40
CA ALA A 330 -6.34 0.99 -22.38
C ALA A 330 -6.36 -0.38 -23.04
N GLU A 331 -5.58 -1.31 -22.50
CA GLU A 331 -5.50 -2.68 -22.99
C GLU A 331 -5.40 -3.66 -21.80
N VAL A 332 -5.94 -4.87 -21.97
CA VAL A 332 -5.82 -5.95 -20.98
C VAL A 332 -5.19 -7.19 -21.64
N ASP A 333 -4.72 -8.14 -20.84
CA ASP A 333 -4.13 -9.41 -21.31
C ASP A 333 -2.85 -9.28 -22.14
N ILE A 334 -2.07 -8.27 -21.86
CA ILE A 334 -0.79 -8.04 -22.56
C ILE A 334 0.20 -9.18 -22.33
N LEU A 335 0.16 -9.81 -21.13
CA LEU A 335 1.08 -10.86 -20.74
C LEU A 335 0.38 -12.22 -20.61
N SER A 336 0.88 -13.25 -21.28
CA SER A 336 0.19 -14.53 -21.47
C SER A 336 0.10 -15.42 -20.23
N ARG A 337 1.02 -15.32 -19.26
CA ARG A 337 1.16 -16.26 -18.13
C ARG A 337 0.91 -15.64 -16.76
N VAL A 338 0.54 -14.39 -16.71
CA VAL A 338 0.19 -13.69 -15.44
C VAL A 338 -1.26 -13.93 -15.07
N HIS A 339 -1.64 -13.53 -13.86
CA HIS A 339 -3.04 -13.70 -13.41
C HIS A 339 -3.96 -12.62 -13.97
N GLY A 340 -3.46 -11.40 -14.18
CA GLY A 340 -4.11 -10.32 -14.90
C GLY A 340 -3.12 -9.24 -15.25
N SER A 341 -3.31 -8.54 -16.37
CA SER A 341 -2.48 -7.41 -16.77
C SER A 341 -3.31 -6.33 -17.43
N GLY A 342 -2.95 -5.07 -17.19
CA GLY A 342 -3.53 -3.89 -17.78
C GLY A 342 -2.44 -2.92 -18.22
N LEU A 343 -2.50 -2.46 -19.45
CA LEU A 343 -1.65 -1.41 -20.00
C LEU A 343 -2.48 -0.15 -20.15
N PHE A 344 -2.00 0.93 -19.54
CA PHE A 344 -2.64 2.24 -19.69
C PHE A 344 -1.65 3.22 -20.30
N THR A 345 -2.06 3.83 -21.41
CA THR A 345 -1.26 4.81 -22.17
C THR A 345 -1.94 6.17 -22.13
N ARG A 346 -1.15 7.21 -21.87
CA ARG A 346 -1.57 8.61 -21.78
C ARG A 346 -0.56 9.48 -22.52
N GLY A 347 -0.80 9.80 -23.79
CA GLY A 347 0.21 10.38 -24.67
C GLY A 347 1.49 9.55 -24.64
N GLN A 348 2.63 10.15 -24.30
CA GLN A 348 3.91 9.44 -24.17
C GLN A 348 4.10 8.73 -22.82
N THR A 349 3.17 8.82 -21.87
CA THR A 349 3.23 8.08 -20.60
C THR A 349 2.57 6.72 -20.76
N GLN A 350 3.27 5.65 -20.38
CA GLN A 350 2.77 4.28 -20.49
C GLN A 350 3.10 3.49 -19.21
N VAL A 351 2.09 2.84 -18.63
CA VAL A 351 2.23 2.03 -17.42
C VAL A 351 1.60 0.65 -17.64
N LEU A 352 2.39 -0.39 -17.42
CA LEU A 352 1.95 -1.78 -17.40
C LEU A 352 1.76 -2.22 -15.94
N SER A 353 0.53 -2.56 -15.57
CA SER A 353 0.23 -3.11 -14.24
C SER A 353 -0.07 -4.61 -14.35
N VAL A 354 0.47 -5.38 -13.40
CA VAL A 354 0.35 -6.84 -13.36
C VAL A 354 -0.17 -7.28 -12.00
N ALA A 355 -1.31 -7.97 -12.00
CA ALA A 355 -1.92 -8.53 -10.79
C ALA A 355 -1.49 -9.99 -10.58
N THR A 356 -1.14 -10.32 -9.35
CA THR A 356 -0.82 -11.68 -8.91
C THR A 356 -1.66 -12.01 -7.68
N LEU A 357 -2.33 -13.16 -7.71
CA LEU A 357 -3.15 -13.70 -6.63
C LEU A 357 -2.39 -14.81 -5.92
N GLY A 358 -2.41 -14.81 -4.61
CA GLY A 358 -1.79 -15.84 -3.78
C GLY A 358 -2.68 -16.20 -2.59
N PRO A 359 -2.37 -17.30 -1.87
CA PRO A 359 -3.05 -17.61 -0.61
C PRO A 359 -2.77 -16.55 0.45
N MET A 360 -3.61 -16.47 1.48
CA MET A 360 -3.49 -15.47 2.55
C MET A 360 -2.12 -15.47 3.25
N ASN A 361 -1.46 -16.61 3.35
CA ASN A 361 -0.08 -16.72 3.89
C ASN A 361 0.97 -15.93 3.10
N ASP A 362 0.66 -15.49 1.89
CA ASP A 362 1.53 -14.64 1.07
C ASP A 362 1.28 -13.14 1.34
N ALA A 363 0.38 -12.78 2.28
CA ALA A 363 0.17 -11.40 2.72
C ALA A 363 1.45 -10.83 3.36
N GLN A 364 1.65 -9.53 3.17
CA GLN A 364 2.84 -8.86 3.71
C GLN A 364 2.74 -8.71 5.22
N GLN A 365 3.74 -9.21 5.94
CA GLN A 365 3.85 -8.99 7.38
C GLN A 365 4.44 -7.61 7.65
N LEU A 366 3.82 -6.85 8.57
CA LEU A 366 4.22 -5.51 8.97
C LEU A 366 4.82 -5.56 10.39
N ASP A 367 6.01 -4.98 10.54
CA ASP A 367 6.68 -4.82 11.84
C ASP A 367 6.90 -3.31 12.08
N GLY A 368 5.81 -2.59 12.30
CA GLY A 368 5.76 -1.15 12.52
C GLY A 368 5.29 -0.78 13.94
N LEU A 369 5.03 0.52 14.18
CA LEU A 369 4.50 1.02 15.44
C LEU A 369 2.99 0.81 15.56
N ASP A 370 2.29 0.58 14.45
CA ASP A 370 0.85 0.39 14.39
C ASP A 370 0.42 -0.99 14.90
N GLU A 371 -0.88 -1.11 15.14
CA GLU A 371 -1.52 -2.37 15.48
C GLU A 371 -1.71 -3.30 14.27
N GLN A 372 -1.71 -2.73 13.05
CA GLN A 372 -1.79 -3.53 11.84
C GLN A 372 -0.51 -4.33 11.63
N THR A 373 -0.62 -5.65 11.69
CA THR A 373 0.50 -6.58 11.53
C THR A 373 0.57 -7.23 10.16
N GLU A 374 -0.47 -7.09 9.34
CA GLU A 374 -0.57 -7.74 8.04
C GLU A 374 -1.23 -6.84 7.01
N LYS A 375 -0.75 -6.90 5.76
CA LYS A 375 -1.30 -6.21 4.61
C LYS A 375 -1.59 -7.19 3.48
N ARG A 376 -2.87 -7.42 3.19
CA ARG A 376 -3.37 -8.35 2.16
C ARG A 376 -3.21 -7.82 0.73
N TYR A 377 -3.44 -6.52 0.53
CA TYR A 377 -3.24 -5.86 -0.75
C TYR A 377 -1.90 -5.14 -0.77
N ILE A 378 -1.07 -5.47 -1.73
CA ILE A 378 0.29 -4.96 -1.88
C ILE A 378 0.41 -4.30 -3.24
N HIS A 379 0.76 -3.01 -3.27
CA HIS A 379 0.97 -2.28 -4.52
C HIS A 379 2.40 -1.79 -4.63
N HIS A 380 3.13 -2.33 -5.61
CA HIS A 380 4.48 -1.89 -5.94
C HIS A 380 4.49 -1.07 -7.22
N TYR A 381 5.36 -0.08 -7.27
CA TYR A 381 5.52 0.83 -8.40
C TYR A 381 7.01 0.94 -8.73
N ASN A 382 7.37 0.71 -9.98
CA ASN A 382 8.74 0.77 -10.47
C ASN A 382 8.87 1.85 -11.54
N PHE A 383 9.92 2.68 -11.39
CA PHE A 383 10.23 3.78 -12.31
C PHE A 383 11.67 3.65 -12.81
N PRO A 384 11.94 2.77 -13.77
CA PRO A 384 13.28 2.55 -14.30
C PRO A 384 13.76 3.74 -15.11
N SER A 385 15.08 3.96 -15.17
CA SER A 385 15.71 5.09 -15.85
C SER A 385 15.37 5.18 -17.35
N TYR A 386 15.21 4.02 -18.02
CA TYR A 386 14.83 4.01 -19.43
C TYR A 386 13.46 4.63 -19.70
N SER A 387 12.57 4.69 -18.70
CA SER A 387 11.23 5.30 -18.86
C SER A 387 11.27 6.80 -19.16
N VAL A 388 12.35 7.47 -18.84
CA VAL A 388 12.61 8.88 -19.15
C VAL A 388 13.79 9.07 -20.11
N GLY A 389 14.33 7.99 -20.68
CA GLY A 389 15.48 8.03 -21.60
C GLY A 389 16.84 8.20 -20.91
N GLU A 390 16.91 8.05 -19.59
CA GLU A 390 18.17 8.20 -18.83
C GLU A 390 18.95 6.90 -18.72
N THR A 391 20.29 7.04 -18.62
CA THR A 391 21.23 5.92 -18.42
C THR A 391 21.68 5.90 -16.96
N LYS A 392 20.99 5.13 -16.11
CA LYS A 392 21.35 4.97 -14.68
C LYS A 392 21.34 3.50 -14.28
N PRO A 393 22.23 3.07 -13.36
CA PRO A 393 22.18 1.73 -12.80
C PRO A 393 20.84 1.45 -12.12
N SER A 394 20.28 0.24 -12.32
CA SER A 394 19.09 -0.17 -11.60
C SER A 394 19.41 -0.33 -10.11
N ARG A 395 18.67 0.39 -9.29
CA ARG A 395 18.73 0.34 -7.81
C ARG A 395 17.34 -0.02 -7.30
N GLY A 396 17.23 -0.34 -6.02
CA GLY A 396 15.93 -0.52 -5.38
C GLY A 396 15.06 0.75 -5.42
N PRO A 397 13.76 0.66 -5.11
CA PRO A 397 12.84 1.78 -5.20
C PRO A 397 13.26 2.94 -4.28
N GLY A 398 13.21 4.15 -4.79
CA GLY A 398 13.43 5.38 -4.05
C GLY A 398 12.17 5.83 -3.31
N ARG A 399 12.30 6.91 -2.51
CA ARG A 399 11.17 7.48 -1.75
C ARG A 399 10.00 7.92 -2.64
N ARG A 400 10.25 8.37 -3.89
CA ARG A 400 9.21 8.78 -4.83
C ARG A 400 8.39 7.59 -5.32
N GLU A 401 9.07 6.49 -5.66
CA GLU A 401 8.40 5.25 -6.13
C GLU A 401 7.53 4.64 -5.02
N ILE A 402 8.03 4.61 -3.78
CA ILE A 402 7.25 4.19 -2.61
C ILE A 402 5.99 5.06 -2.45
N GLY A 403 6.13 6.38 -2.58
CA GLY A 403 5.00 7.30 -2.49
C GLY A 403 3.95 7.12 -3.59
N HIS A 404 4.38 6.86 -4.84
CA HIS A 404 3.47 6.60 -5.96
C HIS A 404 2.76 5.26 -5.83
N GLY A 405 3.45 4.22 -5.35
CA GLY A 405 2.86 2.92 -5.04
C GLY A 405 1.78 3.04 -3.96
N ALA A 406 2.09 3.74 -2.87
CA ALA A 406 1.15 3.96 -1.77
C ALA A 406 -0.10 4.77 -2.18
N LEU A 407 0.04 5.74 -3.10
CA LEU A 407 -1.11 6.47 -3.65
C LEU A 407 -2.04 5.54 -4.43
N ALA A 408 -1.49 4.68 -5.28
CA ALA A 408 -2.27 3.72 -6.04
C ALA A 408 -2.90 2.66 -5.12
N GLU A 409 -2.20 2.24 -4.07
CA GLU A 409 -2.74 1.35 -3.04
C GLU A 409 -3.95 1.98 -2.35
N LYS A 410 -3.81 3.21 -1.84
CA LYS A 410 -4.91 3.96 -1.20
C LYS A 410 -6.12 4.12 -2.13
N ALA A 411 -5.88 4.35 -3.42
CA ALA A 411 -6.94 4.53 -4.41
C ALA A 411 -7.77 3.27 -4.64
N LEU A 412 -7.17 2.09 -4.52
CA LEU A 412 -7.81 0.81 -4.89
C LEU A 412 -8.35 0.03 -3.69
N VAL A 413 -7.75 0.17 -2.50
CA VAL A 413 -8.22 -0.52 -1.27
C VAL A 413 -9.72 -0.38 -1.03
N PRO A 414 -10.35 0.81 -1.20
CA PRO A 414 -11.77 0.99 -0.94
C PRO A 414 -12.70 0.19 -1.86
N VAL A 415 -12.22 -0.27 -3.01
CA VAL A 415 -13.02 -1.02 -3.98
C VAL A 415 -12.73 -2.52 -3.99
N LEU A 416 -11.76 -2.98 -3.20
CA LEU A 416 -11.45 -4.41 -3.11
C LEU A 416 -12.55 -5.19 -2.37
N PRO A 417 -12.80 -6.46 -2.75
CA PRO A 417 -13.72 -7.33 -2.02
C PRO A 417 -13.18 -7.66 -0.62
N SER A 418 -14.05 -8.03 0.29
CA SER A 418 -13.65 -8.54 1.61
C SER A 418 -12.88 -9.86 1.52
N VAL A 419 -12.22 -10.27 2.61
CA VAL A 419 -11.54 -11.58 2.66
C VAL A 419 -12.53 -12.72 2.53
N ASP A 420 -13.74 -12.56 3.10
CA ASP A 420 -14.78 -13.60 3.03
C ASP A 420 -15.31 -13.78 1.61
N GLU A 421 -15.38 -12.71 0.82
CA GLU A 421 -15.83 -12.76 -0.59
C GLU A 421 -14.72 -13.24 -1.52
N PHE A 422 -13.46 -12.86 -1.25
CA PHE A 422 -12.33 -13.17 -2.12
C PHE A 422 -11.07 -13.42 -1.28
N PRO A 423 -10.85 -14.67 -0.79
CA PRO A 423 -9.82 -15.01 0.20
C PRO A 423 -8.40 -15.13 -0.40
N TYR A 424 -7.95 -14.09 -1.10
CA TYR A 424 -6.62 -14.03 -1.70
C TYR A 424 -5.79 -12.88 -1.13
N ALA A 425 -4.51 -13.08 -0.96
CA ALA A 425 -3.53 -12.01 -0.97
C ALA A 425 -3.37 -11.53 -2.41
N ILE A 426 -3.39 -10.22 -2.61
CA ILE A 426 -3.37 -9.58 -3.93
C ILE A 426 -2.14 -8.70 -4.03
N ARG A 427 -1.26 -8.97 -4.99
CA ARG A 427 -0.13 -8.10 -5.30
C ARG A 427 -0.28 -7.51 -6.69
N VAL A 428 -0.22 -6.18 -6.80
CA VAL A 428 -0.13 -5.48 -8.08
C VAL A 428 1.23 -4.82 -8.20
N VAL A 429 1.84 -4.95 -9.35
CA VAL A 429 3.08 -4.24 -9.70
C VAL A 429 2.83 -3.38 -10.91
N SER A 430 3.10 -2.09 -10.79
CA SER A 430 3.02 -1.13 -11.90
C SER A 430 4.44 -0.81 -12.40
N GLU A 431 4.71 -1.18 -13.64
CA GLU A 431 5.96 -0.91 -14.35
C GLU A 431 5.77 0.32 -15.26
N VAL A 432 6.49 1.39 -14.99
CA VAL A 432 6.49 2.56 -15.88
C VAL A 432 7.38 2.28 -17.08
N LEU A 433 6.78 2.13 -18.24
CA LEU A 433 7.49 1.83 -19.49
C LEU A 433 7.99 3.11 -20.18
N SER A 434 7.21 4.19 -20.07
CA SER A 434 7.57 5.51 -20.57
C SER A 434 6.89 6.60 -19.72
N SER A 435 7.51 7.77 -19.55
CA SER A 435 7.02 8.83 -18.70
C SER A 435 7.19 10.23 -19.32
N ASN A 436 6.07 10.92 -19.47
CA ASN A 436 5.97 12.36 -19.68
C ASN A 436 4.91 12.98 -18.75
N GLY A 437 5.06 12.75 -17.43
CA GLY A 437 4.15 13.24 -16.38
C GLY A 437 2.93 12.36 -16.13
N SER A 438 2.33 12.51 -14.93
CA SER A 438 1.10 11.82 -14.46
C SER A 438 1.19 10.29 -14.42
N THR A 439 2.36 9.72 -14.17
CA THR A 439 2.59 8.26 -14.16
C THR A 439 1.86 7.53 -13.04
N SER A 440 1.76 8.12 -11.85
CA SER A 440 1.02 7.53 -10.71
C SER A 440 -0.47 7.37 -11.04
N GLN A 441 -1.05 8.32 -11.79
CA GLN A 441 -2.44 8.23 -12.24
C GLN A 441 -2.62 7.16 -13.33
N GLY A 442 -1.63 7.01 -14.20
CA GLY A 442 -1.56 5.89 -15.15
C GLY A 442 -1.48 4.53 -14.44
N SER A 443 -0.74 4.44 -13.33
CA SER A 443 -0.65 3.20 -12.54
C SER A 443 -1.98 2.82 -11.88
N ILE A 444 -2.77 3.79 -11.41
CA ILE A 444 -4.11 3.55 -10.85
C ILE A 444 -5.04 2.96 -11.92
N CYS A 445 -5.09 3.59 -13.10
CA CYS A 445 -5.91 3.10 -14.22
C CYS A 445 -5.46 1.70 -14.69
N GLY A 446 -4.14 1.50 -14.90
CA GLY A 446 -3.59 0.21 -15.29
C GLY A 446 -3.83 -0.89 -14.26
N SER A 447 -3.77 -0.56 -12.98
CA SER A 447 -4.01 -1.51 -11.89
C SER A 447 -5.48 -1.89 -11.77
N THR A 448 -6.41 -0.94 -11.97
CA THR A 448 -7.84 -1.24 -12.08
C THR A 448 -8.09 -2.25 -13.18
N LEU A 449 -7.53 -2.02 -14.38
CA LEU A 449 -7.65 -2.93 -15.52
C LEU A 449 -7.05 -4.32 -15.20
N ALA A 450 -5.88 -4.36 -14.56
CA ALA A 450 -5.21 -5.60 -14.19
C ALA A 450 -6.01 -6.43 -13.16
N LEU A 451 -6.61 -5.76 -12.16
CA LEU A 451 -7.47 -6.40 -11.16
C LEU A 451 -8.74 -6.98 -11.80
N MET A 452 -9.41 -6.21 -12.66
CA MET A 452 -10.60 -6.66 -13.38
C MET A 452 -10.27 -7.83 -14.32
N ALA A 453 -9.14 -7.77 -15.03
CA ALA A 453 -8.65 -8.85 -15.91
C ALA A 453 -8.26 -10.11 -15.12
N ALA A 454 -7.77 -9.96 -13.89
CA ALA A 454 -7.47 -11.07 -12.99
C ALA A 454 -8.71 -11.75 -12.40
N GLY A 455 -9.90 -11.18 -12.56
CA GLY A 455 -11.14 -11.68 -11.97
C GLY A 455 -11.32 -11.28 -10.50
N VAL A 456 -10.61 -10.26 -10.02
CA VAL A 456 -10.86 -9.71 -8.68
C VAL A 456 -12.17 -8.94 -8.71
N PRO A 457 -13.19 -9.31 -7.92
CA PRO A 457 -14.51 -8.70 -7.97
C PRO A 457 -14.53 -7.35 -7.24
N ILE A 458 -13.79 -6.36 -7.80
CA ILE A 458 -13.81 -4.99 -7.28
C ILE A 458 -15.21 -4.41 -7.42
N LYS A 459 -15.67 -3.64 -6.42
CA LYS A 459 -17.05 -3.10 -6.42
C LYS A 459 -17.29 -2.03 -7.49
N ALA A 460 -16.23 -1.34 -7.92
CA ALA A 460 -16.28 -0.34 -9.00
C ALA A 460 -14.88 -0.08 -9.57
N PRO A 461 -14.75 0.27 -10.85
CA PRO A 461 -13.48 0.69 -11.44
C PRO A 461 -13.06 2.07 -10.91
N VAL A 462 -11.75 2.26 -10.76
CA VAL A 462 -11.13 3.50 -10.29
C VAL A 462 -10.29 4.09 -11.42
N ALA A 463 -10.44 5.37 -11.67
CA ALA A 463 -9.56 6.14 -12.55
C ALA A 463 -8.84 7.24 -11.78
N GLY A 464 -7.65 7.60 -12.25
CA GLY A 464 -6.85 8.68 -11.69
C GLY A 464 -6.53 9.76 -12.73
N ILE A 465 -6.49 11.01 -12.27
CA ILE A 465 -6.15 12.19 -13.08
C ILE A 465 -5.40 13.21 -12.23
N SER A 466 -4.56 14.04 -12.88
CA SER A 466 -3.90 15.19 -12.26
C SER A 466 -4.51 16.50 -12.73
N CYS A 467 -4.46 17.51 -11.85
CA CYS A 467 -4.77 18.89 -12.14
C CYS A 467 -3.57 19.76 -11.77
N GLY A 468 -3.14 20.62 -12.69
CA GLY A 468 -2.08 21.60 -12.48
C GLY A 468 -2.62 22.97 -12.16
N LEU A 469 -1.73 23.85 -11.74
CA LEU A 469 -2.01 25.25 -11.42
C LEU A 469 -0.89 26.14 -11.99
N ILE A 470 -1.27 27.24 -12.57
CA ILE A 470 -0.40 28.38 -12.86
C ILE A 470 -0.98 29.62 -12.19
N THR A 471 -0.18 30.29 -11.38
CA THR A 471 -0.55 31.54 -10.72
C THR A 471 0.05 32.74 -11.43
N GLY A 472 -0.61 33.90 -11.31
CA GLY A 472 -0.09 35.20 -11.72
C GLY A 472 0.96 35.78 -10.76
N ASP A 473 1.24 37.06 -10.92
CA ASP A 473 2.29 37.76 -10.13
C ASP A 473 1.91 37.93 -8.64
N GLU A 474 0.62 37.96 -8.32
CA GLU A 474 0.10 38.02 -6.96
C GLU A 474 -0.02 36.62 -6.32
N GLY A 475 0.54 35.60 -6.97
CA GLY A 475 0.48 34.21 -6.50
C GLY A 475 -0.96 33.67 -6.47
N VAL A 476 -1.27 32.87 -5.45
CA VAL A 476 -2.58 32.21 -5.28
C VAL A 476 -3.74 33.16 -4.91
N TYR A 477 -3.45 34.40 -4.60
CA TYR A 477 -4.44 35.43 -4.27
C TYR A 477 -4.87 36.27 -5.48
N GLY A 478 -4.12 36.21 -6.56
CA GLY A 478 -4.43 36.88 -7.83
C GLY A 478 -5.07 35.97 -8.86
N ASP A 479 -4.85 36.30 -10.14
CA ASP A 479 -5.34 35.46 -11.25
C ASP A 479 -4.63 34.10 -11.25
N PHE A 480 -5.38 33.06 -11.44
CA PHE A 480 -4.89 31.70 -11.57
C PHE A 480 -5.59 30.94 -12.68
N MET A 481 -4.95 29.89 -13.15
CA MET A 481 -5.50 28.97 -14.11
C MET A 481 -5.21 27.53 -13.69
N THR A 482 -6.22 26.68 -13.65
CA THR A 482 -6.07 25.25 -13.47
C THR A 482 -6.18 24.52 -14.78
N MET A 483 -5.49 23.38 -14.94
CA MET A 483 -5.50 22.56 -16.14
C MET A 483 -5.48 21.07 -15.79
N VAL A 484 -6.22 20.24 -16.54
CA VAL A 484 -6.23 18.79 -16.30
C VAL A 484 -5.13 18.09 -17.09
N ASP A 485 -4.75 16.91 -16.62
CA ASP A 485 -3.79 16.02 -17.27
C ASP A 485 -2.47 16.70 -17.63
N ILE A 486 -1.78 17.18 -16.59
CA ILE A 486 -0.48 17.84 -16.77
C ILE A 486 0.58 16.87 -17.29
N GLN A 487 1.38 17.35 -18.24
CA GLN A 487 2.55 16.65 -18.75
C GLN A 487 3.83 17.15 -18.09
N GLY A 488 4.99 16.53 -18.41
CA GLY A 488 6.25 16.76 -17.71
C GLY A 488 6.66 18.22 -17.53
N LEU A 489 6.64 19.07 -18.60
CA LEU A 489 7.02 20.47 -18.48
C LEU A 489 6.02 21.28 -17.66
N GLU A 490 4.73 20.95 -17.74
CA GLU A 490 3.68 21.60 -16.97
C GLU A 490 3.79 21.26 -15.47
N ASP A 491 4.22 20.02 -15.14
CA ASP A 491 4.60 19.66 -13.77
C ASP A 491 5.86 20.39 -13.32
N PHE A 492 6.89 20.48 -14.17
CA PHE A 492 8.15 21.15 -13.81
C PHE A 492 8.00 22.66 -13.56
N TYR A 493 7.24 23.36 -14.41
CA TYR A 493 7.12 24.82 -14.39
C TYR A 493 5.84 25.33 -13.73
N GLY A 494 4.88 24.43 -13.45
CA GLY A 494 3.65 24.75 -12.74
C GLY A 494 3.83 24.88 -11.23
N ASP A 495 2.77 25.27 -10.57
CA ASP A 495 2.72 25.58 -9.14
C ASP A 495 2.09 24.47 -8.30
N MET A 496 1.35 23.54 -8.93
CA MET A 496 0.63 22.45 -8.27
C MET A 496 0.58 21.21 -9.17
N ASP A 497 0.71 20.04 -8.54
CA ASP A 497 0.30 18.73 -9.07
C ASP A 497 -0.72 18.11 -8.09
N PHE A 498 -2.02 18.30 -8.41
CA PHE A 498 -3.15 17.86 -7.62
C PHE A 498 -3.71 16.56 -8.21
N LYS A 499 -3.46 15.44 -7.55
CA LYS A 499 -3.81 14.10 -8.00
C LYS A 499 -5.08 13.61 -7.32
N VAL A 500 -6.09 13.23 -8.11
CA VAL A 500 -7.35 12.69 -7.61
C VAL A 500 -7.65 11.36 -8.28
N ALA A 501 -7.94 10.36 -7.48
CA ALA A 501 -8.44 9.06 -7.92
C ALA A 501 -9.82 8.78 -7.33
N GLY A 502 -10.64 8.02 -8.05
CA GLY A 502 -11.96 7.63 -7.56
C GLY A 502 -12.78 6.86 -8.58
N THR A 503 -13.91 6.40 -8.11
CA THR A 503 -14.98 5.80 -8.92
C THR A 503 -15.90 6.88 -9.47
N LYS A 504 -16.96 6.50 -10.17
CA LYS A 504 -18.04 7.44 -10.54
C LYS A 504 -18.78 8.00 -9.34
N LYS A 505 -18.82 7.27 -8.23
CA LYS A 505 -19.56 7.63 -7.02
C LYS A 505 -18.82 8.67 -6.18
N GLY A 506 -17.48 8.56 -6.10
CA GLY A 506 -16.72 9.47 -5.26
C GLY A 506 -15.21 9.22 -5.30
N ILE A 507 -14.51 10.01 -4.49
CA ILE A 507 -13.06 10.04 -4.39
C ILE A 507 -12.59 8.88 -3.51
N THR A 508 -11.54 8.18 -3.96
CA THR A 508 -10.87 7.12 -3.18
C THR A 508 -9.48 7.52 -2.72
N ALA A 509 -8.79 8.43 -3.43
CA ALA A 509 -7.51 8.96 -2.97
C ALA A 509 -7.23 10.36 -3.52
N ILE A 510 -6.51 11.15 -2.73
CA ILE A 510 -5.95 12.45 -3.12
C ILE A 510 -4.50 12.53 -2.68
N GLN A 511 -3.67 13.15 -3.51
CA GLN A 511 -2.33 13.61 -3.15
C GLN A 511 -2.04 14.93 -3.83
N MET A 512 -1.52 15.90 -3.07
CA MET A 512 -1.19 17.23 -3.55
C MET A 512 0.29 17.52 -3.33
N ASP A 513 0.98 17.95 -4.38
CA ASP A 513 2.34 18.48 -4.34
C ASP A 513 2.32 19.93 -4.80
N LEU A 514 2.92 20.84 -4.03
CA LEU A 514 2.94 22.29 -4.28
C LEU A 514 4.34 22.84 -4.42
N LYS A 515 4.46 23.93 -5.21
CA LYS A 515 5.64 24.79 -5.31
C LYS A 515 5.35 26.23 -4.87
N VAL A 516 4.15 26.45 -4.35
CA VAL A 516 3.67 27.68 -3.70
C VAL A 516 3.32 27.38 -2.24
N HIS A 517 3.12 28.40 -1.42
CA HIS A 517 2.94 28.27 0.03
C HIS A 517 1.65 27.56 0.45
N GLY A 518 0.70 27.40 -0.45
CA GLY A 518 -0.59 26.73 -0.22
C GLY A 518 -1.64 27.13 -1.24
N LEU A 519 -2.85 26.64 -1.10
CA LEU A 519 -3.99 26.89 -1.99
C LEU A 519 -5.13 27.59 -1.24
N THR A 520 -5.86 28.42 -1.99
CA THR A 520 -7.14 28.98 -1.52
C THR A 520 -8.27 27.94 -1.71
N PRO A 521 -9.39 28.11 -0.99
CA PRO A 521 -10.57 27.25 -1.16
C PRO A 521 -11.11 27.22 -2.59
N GLU A 522 -11.03 28.34 -3.32
CA GLU A 522 -11.50 28.47 -4.70
C GLU A 522 -10.71 27.57 -5.65
N ILE A 523 -9.38 27.55 -5.53
CA ILE A 523 -8.50 26.69 -6.34
C ILE A 523 -8.81 25.22 -6.09
N ILE A 524 -9.01 24.82 -4.82
CA ILE A 524 -9.33 23.44 -4.45
C ILE A 524 -10.67 23.01 -5.05
N LYS A 525 -11.70 23.87 -5.02
CA LYS A 525 -13.01 23.59 -5.61
C LYS A 525 -12.94 23.41 -7.12
N GLU A 526 -12.19 24.30 -7.80
CA GLU A 526 -12.02 24.20 -9.26
C GLU A 526 -11.28 22.92 -9.65
N ALA A 527 -10.22 22.55 -8.91
CA ALA A 527 -9.49 21.32 -9.12
C ALA A 527 -10.38 20.07 -8.93
N PHE A 528 -11.27 20.05 -7.93
CA PHE A 528 -12.25 18.97 -7.77
C PHE A 528 -13.20 18.88 -8.95
N ALA A 529 -13.82 19.99 -9.35
CA ALA A 529 -14.78 20.00 -10.46
C ALA A 529 -14.15 19.49 -11.78
N LYS A 530 -12.93 19.94 -12.09
CA LYS A 530 -12.20 19.51 -13.30
C LYS A 530 -11.78 18.05 -13.24
N THR A 531 -11.22 17.60 -12.12
CA THR A 531 -10.79 16.21 -11.95
C THR A 531 -11.97 15.24 -11.91
N HIS A 532 -13.11 15.63 -11.36
CA HIS A 532 -14.35 14.84 -11.38
C HIS A 532 -14.80 14.55 -12.83
N LYS A 533 -14.92 15.60 -13.65
CA LYS A 533 -15.29 15.48 -15.06
C LYS A 533 -14.32 14.61 -15.85
N ALA A 534 -13.03 14.86 -15.67
CA ALA A 534 -11.97 14.13 -16.37
C ALA A 534 -11.92 12.65 -15.97
N ARG A 535 -12.09 12.34 -14.69
CA ARG A 535 -12.12 10.98 -14.15
C ARG A 535 -13.29 10.17 -14.73
N ASN A 536 -14.49 10.78 -14.77
CA ASN A 536 -15.65 10.12 -15.36
C ASN A 536 -15.46 9.86 -16.86
N TYR A 537 -14.86 10.78 -17.62
CA TYR A 537 -14.52 10.57 -19.02
C TYR A 537 -13.57 9.36 -19.19
N ILE A 538 -12.52 9.25 -18.37
CA ILE A 538 -11.58 8.12 -18.45
C ILE A 538 -12.28 6.80 -18.18
N LEU A 539 -13.17 6.77 -17.19
CA LEU A 539 -13.95 5.57 -16.87
C LEU A 539 -14.87 5.17 -18.02
N ASP A 540 -15.68 6.12 -18.53
CA ASP A 540 -16.75 5.83 -19.48
C ASP A 540 -16.25 5.57 -20.89
N GLU A 541 -15.31 6.37 -21.37
CA GLU A 541 -14.90 6.36 -22.76
C GLU A 541 -13.65 5.52 -23.03
N ILE A 542 -12.83 5.25 -22.00
CA ILE A 542 -11.54 4.59 -22.19
C ILE A 542 -11.48 3.21 -21.50
N MET A 543 -11.82 3.11 -20.21
CA MET A 543 -11.59 1.89 -19.45
C MET A 543 -12.75 0.88 -19.59
N LEU A 544 -13.99 1.33 -19.41
CA LEU A 544 -15.18 0.48 -19.47
C LEU A 544 -15.44 -0.15 -20.86
N PRO A 545 -15.13 0.50 -22.01
CA PRO A 545 -15.20 -0.15 -23.32
C PRO A 545 -14.23 -1.33 -23.49
N VAL A 546 -13.10 -1.34 -22.76
CA VAL A 546 -12.09 -2.42 -22.82
C VAL A 546 -12.47 -3.58 -21.91
N ILE A 547 -12.90 -3.27 -20.70
CA ILE A 547 -13.38 -4.24 -19.72
C ILE A 547 -14.47 -3.59 -18.85
N SER A 548 -15.72 -4.00 -19.04
CA SER A 548 -16.88 -3.40 -18.36
C SER A 548 -17.13 -3.95 -16.96
N GLU A 549 -16.74 -5.21 -16.72
CA GLU A 549 -16.92 -5.94 -15.45
C GLU A 549 -15.68 -6.78 -15.16
N PRO A 550 -15.36 -7.05 -13.88
CA PRO A 550 -14.36 -8.05 -13.54
C PRO A 550 -14.68 -9.40 -14.17
N ARG A 551 -13.67 -10.11 -14.64
CA ARG A 551 -13.85 -11.45 -15.19
C ARG A 551 -14.44 -12.39 -14.15
N LYS A 552 -15.34 -13.27 -14.57
CA LYS A 552 -15.97 -14.26 -13.71
C LYS A 552 -15.03 -15.41 -13.37
N GLU A 553 -14.12 -15.73 -14.28
CA GLU A 553 -13.14 -16.81 -14.11
C GLU A 553 -11.75 -16.23 -13.91
N LEU A 554 -11.02 -16.81 -12.96
CA LEU A 554 -9.61 -16.51 -12.76
C LEU A 554 -8.77 -17.04 -13.91
N SER A 555 -7.59 -16.46 -14.13
CA SER A 555 -6.59 -17.02 -15.03
C SER A 555 -6.33 -18.50 -14.71
N LYS A 556 -6.12 -19.30 -15.74
CA LYS A 556 -5.74 -20.72 -15.57
C LYS A 556 -4.41 -20.90 -14.80
N TYR A 557 -3.64 -19.85 -14.65
CA TYR A 557 -2.39 -19.85 -13.89
C TYR A 557 -2.55 -19.35 -12.46
N ALA A 558 -3.70 -18.73 -12.15
CA ALA A 558 -4.00 -18.28 -10.79
C ALA A 558 -4.39 -19.48 -9.91
N PRO A 559 -3.95 -19.51 -8.64
CA PRO A 559 -4.35 -20.56 -7.73
C PRO A 559 -5.87 -20.48 -7.50
N LYS A 560 -6.56 -21.64 -7.58
CA LYS A 560 -7.95 -21.78 -7.19
C LYS A 560 -8.02 -21.94 -5.69
N MET A 561 -8.97 -21.30 -5.05
CA MET A 561 -9.17 -21.33 -3.60
C MET A 561 -10.44 -22.10 -3.26
N TYR A 562 -10.30 -23.07 -2.37
CA TYR A 562 -11.41 -23.81 -1.78
C TYR A 562 -11.45 -23.52 -0.29
N THR A 563 -12.61 -23.12 0.21
CA THR A 563 -12.81 -22.84 1.63
C THR A 563 -13.74 -23.92 2.21
N LEU A 564 -13.37 -24.48 3.35
CA LEU A 564 -14.22 -25.37 4.11
C LEU A 564 -14.16 -25.01 5.60
N GLN A 565 -15.27 -25.29 6.30
CA GLN A 565 -15.35 -25.13 7.74
C GLN A 565 -15.20 -26.51 8.39
N ILE A 566 -14.30 -26.63 9.35
CA ILE A 566 -14.14 -27.81 10.21
C ILE A 566 -14.38 -27.43 11.67
N ASP A 567 -14.61 -28.44 12.50
CA ASP A 567 -14.67 -28.26 13.95
C ASP A 567 -13.27 -27.80 14.45
N PRO A 568 -13.15 -26.71 15.22
CA PRO A 568 -11.88 -26.26 15.77
C PRO A 568 -11.14 -27.33 16.57
N ASP A 569 -11.87 -28.24 17.24
CA ASP A 569 -11.27 -29.36 17.98
C ASP A 569 -10.57 -30.39 17.06
N LYS A 570 -10.89 -30.41 15.76
CA LYS A 570 -10.31 -31.28 14.74
C LYS A 570 -9.09 -30.66 14.01
N ILE A 571 -8.76 -29.41 14.28
CA ILE A 571 -7.60 -28.72 13.67
C ILE A 571 -6.32 -29.52 13.94
N GLY A 572 -6.15 -30.03 15.18
CA GLY A 572 -5.00 -30.84 15.56
C GLY A 572 -4.86 -32.13 14.75
N ASP A 573 -5.98 -32.77 14.38
CA ASP A 573 -6.00 -34.01 13.58
C ASP A 573 -5.55 -33.71 12.13
N VAL A 574 -6.01 -32.62 11.54
CA VAL A 574 -5.65 -32.18 10.18
C VAL A 574 -4.19 -31.76 10.10
N ILE A 575 -3.69 -31.05 11.11
CA ILE A 575 -2.27 -30.66 11.17
C ILE A 575 -1.38 -31.89 11.40
N GLY A 576 -1.81 -32.78 12.29
CA GLY A 576 -1.04 -33.95 12.70
C GLY A 576 0.18 -33.60 13.57
N LYS A 577 0.80 -34.63 14.16
CA LYS A 577 1.94 -34.45 15.05
C LYS A 577 3.12 -33.81 14.35
N GLY A 578 3.50 -32.61 14.78
CA GLY A 578 4.59 -31.83 14.17
C GLY A 578 4.31 -31.38 12.73
N GLY A 579 3.04 -31.27 12.32
CA GLY A 579 2.65 -30.82 10.99
C GLY A 579 2.74 -31.90 9.89
N LYS A 580 2.95 -33.16 10.28
CA LYS A 580 3.22 -34.24 9.30
C LYS A 580 2.06 -34.50 8.35
N VAL A 581 0.81 -34.56 8.86
CA VAL A 581 -0.37 -34.85 8.04
C VAL A 581 -0.63 -33.76 7.02
N ILE A 582 -0.63 -32.50 7.46
CA ILE A 582 -0.85 -31.37 6.54
C ILE A 582 0.25 -31.28 5.47
N GLN A 583 1.52 -31.57 5.83
CA GLN A 583 2.63 -31.59 4.86
C GLN A 583 2.50 -32.72 3.85
N GLU A 584 2.04 -33.89 4.26
CA GLU A 584 1.77 -35.02 3.35
C GLU A 584 0.68 -34.68 2.35
N ILE A 585 -0.47 -34.11 2.81
CA ILE A 585 -1.55 -33.68 1.94
C ILE A 585 -1.06 -32.62 0.95
N GLN A 586 -0.34 -31.61 1.42
CA GLN A 586 0.21 -30.54 0.57
C GLN A 586 1.15 -31.10 -0.52
N SER A 587 2.00 -32.06 -0.15
CA SER A 587 2.95 -32.68 -1.09
C SER A 587 2.28 -33.59 -2.09
N GLU A 588 1.29 -34.40 -1.66
CA GLU A 588 0.59 -35.37 -2.51
C GLU A 588 -0.27 -34.67 -3.57
N TYR A 589 -1.00 -33.63 -3.15
CA TYR A 589 -1.93 -32.91 -4.02
C TYR A 589 -1.34 -31.64 -4.65
N ASP A 590 -0.08 -31.30 -4.35
CA ASP A 590 0.58 -30.08 -4.85
C ASP A 590 -0.27 -28.81 -4.55
N VAL A 591 -0.71 -28.68 -3.30
CA VAL A 591 -1.56 -27.59 -2.81
C VAL A 591 -0.93 -26.91 -1.59
N LYS A 592 -1.38 -25.69 -1.29
CA LYS A 592 -1.12 -25.02 0.00
C LYS A 592 -2.39 -25.07 0.85
N ILE A 593 -2.23 -25.37 2.14
CA ILE A 593 -3.33 -25.42 3.12
C ILE A 593 -3.04 -24.45 4.23
N ASN A 594 -4.00 -23.57 4.53
CA ASN A 594 -4.00 -22.70 5.70
C ASN A 594 -5.22 -23.00 6.55
N ILE A 595 -5.05 -22.99 7.89
CA ILE A 595 -6.11 -23.27 8.85
C ILE A 595 -6.14 -22.15 9.88
N GLU A 596 -7.30 -21.50 10.00
CA GLU A 596 -7.54 -20.45 11.01
C GLU A 596 -7.99 -21.08 12.33
N GLU A 597 -7.84 -20.35 13.43
CA GLU A 597 -8.21 -20.81 14.78
C GLU A 597 -9.71 -21.10 14.94
N ASP A 598 -10.56 -20.47 14.11
CA ASP A 598 -12.01 -20.68 14.09
C ASP A 598 -12.46 -21.92 13.27
N GLY A 599 -11.50 -22.68 12.72
CA GLY A 599 -11.74 -23.87 11.92
C GLY A 599 -11.99 -23.62 10.43
N ARG A 600 -11.81 -22.41 9.92
CA ARG A 600 -11.78 -22.15 8.47
C ARG A 600 -10.51 -22.72 7.86
N VAL A 601 -10.66 -23.55 6.82
CA VAL A 601 -9.55 -24.15 6.09
C VAL A 601 -9.57 -23.64 4.66
N TYR A 602 -8.46 -23.07 4.22
CA TYR A 602 -8.24 -22.59 2.86
C TYR A 602 -7.26 -23.53 2.16
N ILE A 603 -7.71 -24.12 1.05
CA ILE A 603 -6.90 -25.01 0.22
C ILE A 603 -6.72 -24.32 -1.13
N SER A 604 -5.48 -24.10 -1.53
CA SER A 604 -5.14 -23.39 -2.77
C SER A 604 -4.18 -24.16 -3.65
N GLY A 605 -4.45 -24.18 -4.96
CA GLY A 605 -3.61 -24.81 -5.97
C GLY A 605 -4.05 -24.43 -7.37
N VAL A 606 -3.19 -24.64 -8.37
CA VAL A 606 -3.49 -24.32 -9.77
C VAL A 606 -4.43 -25.37 -10.39
N ASP A 607 -4.27 -26.63 -10.01
CA ASP A 607 -5.04 -27.77 -10.51
C ASP A 607 -6.29 -28.00 -9.66
N ALA A 608 -7.48 -27.87 -10.29
CA ALA A 608 -8.77 -28.02 -9.61
C ALA A 608 -8.99 -29.44 -9.06
N GLU A 609 -8.65 -30.48 -9.83
CA GLU A 609 -8.86 -31.87 -9.42
C GLU A 609 -8.02 -32.23 -8.20
N LYS A 610 -6.77 -31.74 -8.16
CA LYS A 610 -5.89 -31.89 -7.01
C LYS A 610 -6.43 -31.16 -5.78
N CYS A 611 -6.93 -29.93 -5.95
CA CYS A 611 -7.54 -29.19 -4.85
C CYS A 611 -8.78 -29.92 -4.28
N GLU A 612 -9.65 -30.42 -5.14
CA GLU A 612 -10.84 -31.18 -4.73
C GLU A 612 -10.47 -32.50 -4.02
N GLY A 613 -9.40 -33.15 -4.47
CA GLY A 613 -8.83 -34.30 -3.77
C GLY A 613 -8.39 -33.95 -2.35
N ALA A 614 -7.60 -32.87 -2.21
CA ALA A 614 -7.16 -32.39 -0.90
C ALA A 614 -8.34 -31.98 0.02
N VAL A 615 -9.36 -31.29 -0.53
CA VAL A 615 -10.59 -30.94 0.19
C VAL A 615 -11.29 -32.20 0.72
N SER A 616 -11.38 -33.25 -0.11
CA SER A 616 -12.00 -34.52 0.28
C SER A 616 -11.24 -35.20 1.42
N VAL A 617 -9.93 -35.19 1.36
CA VAL A 617 -9.08 -35.78 2.44
C VAL A 617 -9.22 -34.97 3.73
N VAL A 618 -9.15 -33.64 3.69
CA VAL A 618 -9.32 -32.79 4.88
C VAL A 618 -10.71 -32.99 5.50
N LYS A 619 -11.77 -33.03 4.69
CA LYS A 619 -13.12 -33.35 5.16
C LYS A 619 -13.17 -34.71 5.84
N LEU A 620 -12.56 -35.71 5.23
CA LEU A 620 -12.53 -37.07 5.77
C LEU A 620 -11.80 -37.16 7.12
N ILE A 621 -10.74 -36.37 7.30
CA ILE A 621 -10.04 -36.28 8.58
C ILE A 621 -10.86 -35.54 9.63
N ALA A 622 -11.51 -34.44 9.24
CA ALA A 622 -12.24 -33.55 10.15
C ALA A 622 -13.62 -34.07 10.57
N THR A 623 -14.25 -34.96 9.76
CA THR A 623 -15.58 -35.55 10.05
C THR A 623 -15.45 -36.99 10.51
N ASP A 624 -16.31 -37.44 11.40
CA ASP A 624 -16.35 -38.86 11.75
C ASP A 624 -16.91 -39.66 10.58
N PRO A 625 -16.41 -40.90 10.33
CA PRO A 625 -16.88 -41.71 9.24
C PRO A 625 -18.37 -41.99 9.36
N GLU A 626 -19.11 -41.92 8.27
CA GLU A 626 -20.55 -42.22 8.25
C GLU A 626 -20.78 -43.73 8.21
N VAL A 627 -21.62 -44.21 9.12
CA VAL A 627 -22.03 -45.59 9.11
C VAL A 627 -22.88 -45.89 7.85
N GLY A 628 -22.48 -46.88 7.08
CA GLY A 628 -23.09 -47.23 5.79
C GLY A 628 -22.33 -46.69 4.57
N ALA A 629 -21.39 -45.74 4.73
CA ALA A 629 -20.58 -45.19 3.64
C ALA A 629 -19.42 -46.11 3.23
N PHE A 630 -18.97 -45.98 1.99
CA PHE A 630 -17.84 -46.71 1.43
C PHE A 630 -16.57 -45.83 1.42
N TYR A 631 -15.44 -46.47 1.74
CA TYR A 631 -14.13 -45.81 1.81
C TYR A 631 -13.10 -46.67 1.08
N ASN A 632 -12.21 -46.01 0.34
CA ASN A 632 -10.96 -46.62 -0.09
C ASN A 632 -9.97 -46.53 1.06
N GLY A 633 -9.42 -47.64 1.49
CA GLY A 633 -8.45 -47.66 2.58
C GLY A 633 -7.26 -48.55 2.27
N VAL A 634 -6.15 -48.29 2.97
CA VAL A 634 -4.90 -49.04 2.86
C VAL A 634 -4.73 -49.95 4.08
N VAL A 635 -4.40 -51.20 3.87
CA VAL A 635 -4.13 -52.15 4.96
C VAL A 635 -2.80 -51.76 5.62
N THR A 636 -2.87 -51.30 6.89
CA THR A 636 -1.72 -50.85 7.65
C THR A 636 -1.10 -51.99 8.49
N ARG A 637 -1.97 -52.92 8.96
CA ARG A 637 -1.55 -53.97 9.89
C ARG A 637 -2.47 -55.16 9.79
N ILE A 638 -1.90 -56.37 9.86
CA ILE A 638 -2.62 -57.65 9.86
C ILE A 638 -2.48 -58.33 11.24
N MET A 639 -3.60 -58.84 11.71
CA MET A 639 -3.69 -59.62 12.97
C MET A 639 -4.51 -60.92 12.70
N ASN A 640 -4.35 -61.93 13.55
CA ASN A 640 -5.04 -63.20 13.40
C ASN A 640 -6.57 -63.09 13.33
N PHE A 641 -7.15 -61.99 13.82
CA PHE A 641 -8.59 -61.74 13.89
C PHE A 641 -9.11 -60.75 12.83
N GLY A 642 -8.23 -60.15 12.04
CA GLY A 642 -8.63 -59.17 11.00
C GLY A 642 -7.49 -58.29 10.53
N ALA A 643 -7.82 -57.39 9.62
CA ALA A 643 -6.90 -56.37 9.09
C ALA A 643 -7.32 -55.00 9.60
N PHE A 644 -6.33 -54.19 9.96
CA PHE A 644 -6.52 -52.75 10.19
C PHE A 644 -6.36 -52.02 8.87
N VAL A 645 -7.31 -51.17 8.58
CA VAL A 645 -7.38 -50.41 7.33
C VAL A 645 -7.48 -48.94 7.65
N GLU A 646 -6.54 -48.18 7.16
CA GLU A 646 -6.54 -46.73 7.28
C GLU A 646 -7.37 -46.15 6.12
N ILE A 647 -8.52 -45.53 6.46
CA ILE A 647 -9.46 -44.92 5.51
C ILE A 647 -9.19 -43.43 5.29
N ALA A 648 -8.43 -42.81 6.17
CA ALA A 648 -7.89 -41.48 6.05
C ALA A 648 -6.64 -41.36 6.96
N PRO A 649 -5.72 -40.39 6.72
CA PRO A 649 -4.59 -40.17 7.60
C PRO A 649 -5.01 -40.10 9.08
N GLY A 650 -4.49 -41.01 9.90
CA GLY A 650 -4.81 -41.13 11.33
C GLY A 650 -6.17 -41.79 11.67
N LYS A 651 -6.99 -42.19 10.69
CA LYS A 651 -8.26 -42.90 10.90
C LYS A 651 -8.18 -44.36 10.46
N GLU A 652 -7.93 -45.22 11.42
CA GLU A 652 -7.79 -46.65 11.22
C GLU A 652 -9.06 -47.39 11.71
N GLY A 653 -9.59 -48.28 10.92
CA GLY A 653 -10.71 -49.18 11.30
C GLY A 653 -10.34 -50.63 11.20
N LEU A 654 -11.07 -51.49 11.93
CA LEU A 654 -10.87 -52.92 11.93
C LEU A 654 -11.83 -53.61 10.94
N VAL A 655 -11.30 -54.33 9.97
CA VAL A 655 -12.00 -55.33 9.18
C VAL A 655 -11.80 -56.69 9.84
N HIS A 656 -12.83 -57.18 10.56
CA HIS A 656 -12.75 -58.50 11.18
C HIS A 656 -12.65 -59.60 10.11
N ILE A 657 -11.94 -60.70 10.38
CA ILE A 657 -11.69 -61.78 9.42
C ILE A 657 -12.98 -62.31 8.78
N SER A 658 -14.13 -62.33 9.50
CA SER A 658 -15.44 -62.77 8.97
C SER A 658 -16.07 -61.72 8.04
N ARG A 659 -15.54 -60.51 7.96
CA ARG A 659 -16.03 -59.41 7.11
C ARG A 659 -15.02 -59.05 6.00
N LEU A 660 -14.01 -59.91 5.80
CA LEU A 660 -12.90 -59.63 4.89
C LEU A 660 -13.21 -60.00 3.43
N ASP A 661 -13.94 -61.09 3.23
CA ASP A 661 -14.33 -61.59 1.90
C ASP A 661 -15.73 -62.18 1.91
N VAL A 662 -16.33 -62.33 0.72
CA VAL A 662 -17.61 -63.02 0.49
C VAL A 662 -17.51 -64.52 0.75
N LYS A 663 -16.31 -65.12 0.70
CA LYS A 663 -15.95 -66.48 1.08
C LYS A 663 -15.42 -66.54 2.50
N ARG A 664 -15.53 -67.73 3.11
CA ARG A 664 -14.91 -67.93 4.44
C ARG A 664 -13.41 -67.85 4.35
N THR A 665 -12.84 -66.88 5.07
CA THR A 665 -11.38 -66.61 5.14
C THR A 665 -10.81 -67.43 6.30
N GLU A 666 -9.77 -68.27 6.04
CA GLU A 666 -9.08 -69.05 7.09
C GLU A 666 -7.93 -68.25 7.70
N LYS A 667 -7.19 -67.48 6.88
CA LYS A 667 -6.14 -66.56 7.29
C LYS A 667 -6.32 -65.25 6.58
N VAL A 668 -6.01 -64.16 7.29
CA VAL A 668 -6.16 -62.79 6.76
C VAL A 668 -5.23 -62.56 5.57
N GLU A 669 -4.03 -63.12 5.62
CA GLU A 669 -2.97 -63.01 4.61
C GLU A 669 -3.35 -63.72 3.28
N ASP A 670 -4.36 -64.60 3.29
CA ASP A 670 -4.83 -65.25 2.07
C ASP A 670 -5.70 -64.31 1.21
N VAL A 671 -6.17 -63.19 1.78
CA VAL A 671 -7.08 -62.25 1.14
C VAL A 671 -6.45 -60.86 0.94
N VAL A 672 -5.67 -60.36 1.92
CA VAL A 672 -5.05 -59.02 1.89
C VAL A 672 -3.67 -59.05 2.50
N ASN A 673 -2.80 -58.18 1.98
CA ASN A 673 -1.46 -57.94 2.52
C ASN A 673 -1.31 -56.48 3.01
N VAL A 674 -0.35 -56.26 3.89
CA VAL A 674 -0.01 -54.89 4.30
C VAL A 674 0.40 -54.07 3.09
N GLY A 675 -0.21 -52.87 2.92
CA GLY A 675 -0.02 -52.02 1.78
C GLY A 675 -1.06 -52.16 0.67
N ASP A 676 -1.94 -53.19 0.75
CA ASP A 676 -3.03 -53.35 -0.23
C ASP A 676 -4.08 -52.26 -0.08
N SER A 677 -4.52 -51.69 -1.20
CA SER A 677 -5.66 -50.75 -1.25
C SER A 677 -6.95 -51.54 -1.45
N ILE A 678 -7.90 -51.39 -0.54
CA ILE A 678 -9.20 -52.12 -0.55
C ILE A 678 -10.37 -51.16 -0.29
N ILE A 679 -11.51 -51.49 -0.91
CA ILE A 679 -12.78 -50.78 -0.64
C ILE A 679 -13.44 -51.45 0.58
N VAL A 680 -13.82 -50.60 1.57
CA VAL A 680 -14.48 -51.05 2.79
C VAL A 680 -15.71 -50.21 3.07
N LYS A 681 -16.73 -50.81 3.69
CA LYS A 681 -17.92 -50.14 4.18
C LYS A 681 -17.81 -49.94 5.68
N CYS A 682 -18.10 -48.73 6.18
CA CYS A 682 -18.19 -48.47 7.61
C CYS A 682 -19.51 -49.11 8.12
N ILE A 683 -19.43 -50.06 9.02
CA ILE A 683 -20.59 -50.76 9.54
C ILE A 683 -21.04 -50.32 10.93
N GLU A 684 -20.09 -49.81 11.72
CA GLU A 684 -20.34 -49.38 13.09
C GLU A 684 -19.18 -48.50 13.61
N ILE A 685 -19.51 -47.55 14.47
CA ILE A 685 -18.54 -46.85 15.31
C ILE A 685 -19.00 -47.10 16.75
N ASP A 686 -18.12 -47.74 17.55
CA ASP A 686 -18.47 -48.09 18.93
C ASP A 686 -18.39 -46.89 19.89
N ASP A 687 -18.90 -47.09 21.14
CA ASP A 687 -18.88 -46.02 22.17
C ASP A 687 -17.48 -45.56 22.58
N GLN A 688 -16.42 -46.19 22.10
CA GLN A 688 -15.02 -45.81 22.31
C GLN A 688 -14.43 -45.16 21.06
N GLY A 689 -15.22 -44.86 20.06
CA GLY A 689 -14.82 -44.25 18.78
C GLY A 689 -14.06 -45.19 17.84
N ARG A 690 -14.09 -46.52 18.07
CA ARG A 690 -13.42 -47.48 17.19
C ARG A 690 -14.27 -47.78 15.98
N ILE A 691 -13.67 -47.67 14.79
CA ILE A 691 -14.35 -47.86 13.52
C ILE A 691 -14.32 -49.33 13.13
N ASN A 692 -15.48 -49.93 12.93
CA ASN A 692 -15.65 -51.26 12.40
C ASN A 692 -15.98 -51.21 10.90
N LEU A 693 -15.17 -51.89 10.09
CA LEU A 693 -15.24 -51.88 8.65
C LEU A 693 -15.56 -53.28 8.09
N SER A 694 -16.18 -53.33 6.91
CA SER A 694 -16.48 -54.55 6.18
C SER A 694 -16.09 -54.43 4.71
N ARG A 695 -15.12 -55.21 4.25
CA ARG A 695 -14.80 -55.35 2.83
C ARG A 695 -15.86 -56.26 2.16
N ARG A 696 -16.33 -57.26 2.86
CA ARG A 696 -17.39 -58.16 2.37
C ARG A 696 -18.62 -57.38 1.93
N ASP A 697 -19.15 -56.50 2.79
CA ASP A 697 -20.35 -55.75 2.49
C ASP A 697 -20.12 -54.77 1.31
N ALA A 698 -18.91 -54.23 1.20
CA ALA A 698 -18.53 -53.41 0.04
C ALA A 698 -18.52 -54.24 -1.27
N LEU A 699 -17.94 -55.42 -1.28
CA LEU A 699 -17.93 -56.32 -2.43
C LEU A 699 -19.35 -56.77 -2.87
N ILE A 700 -20.21 -57.03 -1.88
CA ILE A 700 -21.64 -57.45 -2.17
C ILE A 700 -22.41 -56.26 -2.78
N GLU A 701 -22.31 -55.08 -2.21
CA GLU A 701 -23.14 -53.95 -2.61
C GLU A 701 -22.60 -53.21 -3.86
N LEU A 702 -21.27 -53.11 -4.04
CA LEU A 702 -20.68 -52.41 -5.18
C LEU A 702 -20.38 -53.31 -6.37
N GLU A 703 -19.94 -54.55 -6.12
CA GLU A 703 -19.53 -55.49 -7.18
C GLU A 703 -20.57 -56.59 -7.47
N GLY A 704 -21.67 -56.63 -6.69
CA GLY A 704 -22.75 -57.61 -6.89
C GLY A 704 -22.33 -59.06 -6.58
N MET A 705 -21.30 -59.24 -5.76
CA MET A 705 -20.84 -60.58 -5.37
C MET A 705 -21.81 -61.28 -4.46
N THR A 706 -22.03 -62.59 -4.64
CA THR A 706 -22.94 -63.37 -3.82
C THR A 706 -22.18 -64.07 -2.70
N PRO A 707 -22.62 -63.95 -1.44
CA PRO A 707 -21.99 -64.65 -0.32
C PRO A 707 -22.13 -66.17 -0.43
N GLU A 708 -21.06 -66.93 -0.26
CA GLU A 708 -21.06 -68.38 -0.33
C GLU A 708 -21.61 -69.07 0.94
N ASN A 709 -21.73 -68.36 2.08
CA ASN A 709 -22.37 -68.89 3.32
C ASN A 709 -22.96 -67.76 4.16
N GLU A 710 -24.14 -68.01 4.81
CA GLU A 710 -24.73 -67.13 5.82
C GLU A 710 -23.84 -67.06 7.06
N ILE A 711 -23.60 -65.87 7.56
CA ILE A 711 -22.88 -65.62 8.84
C ILE A 711 -23.89 -65.90 9.96
N ASP A 712 -23.51 -66.77 10.93
CA ASP A 712 -24.29 -67.01 12.13
C ASP A 712 -24.22 -65.75 13.03
N GLU A 713 -25.26 -64.94 13.04
CA GLU A 713 -25.42 -63.70 13.79
C GLU A 713 -25.88 -63.95 15.25
N THR A 714 -25.51 -65.08 15.88
CA THR A 714 -25.88 -65.28 17.26
C THR A 714 -25.06 -64.32 18.19
N PRO A 715 -25.74 -63.45 18.97
CA PRO A 715 -25.06 -62.59 19.91
C PRO A 715 -24.35 -63.40 21.00
N ARG A 716 -23.05 -63.34 21.11
CA ARG A 716 -22.28 -63.94 22.22
C ARG A 716 -22.70 -63.29 23.53
N LYS A 717 -23.29 -64.10 24.43
CA LYS A 717 -23.60 -63.70 25.81
C LYS A 717 -22.34 -63.15 26.51
N PRO A 718 -22.48 -62.10 27.31
CA PRO A 718 -21.33 -61.56 28.04
C PRO A 718 -20.77 -62.59 29.02
N ARG A 719 -19.44 -62.79 29.01
CA ARG A 719 -18.73 -63.61 29.99
C ARG A 719 -18.94 -63.01 31.37
N ARG A 720 -19.52 -63.81 32.31
CA ARG A 720 -19.59 -63.49 33.72
C ARG A 720 -18.17 -63.45 34.30
N ASP A 721 -17.76 -62.34 34.77
CA ASP A 721 -16.56 -62.21 35.63
C ASP A 721 -16.77 -62.88 36.95
N ASN A 722 -16.03 -63.93 37.19
CA ASN A 722 -15.93 -64.59 38.47
C ASN A 722 -14.93 -63.84 39.34
N HIS A 723 -15.42 -62.91 40.16
CA HIS A 723 -14.66 -62.37 41.29
C HIS A 723 -14.50 -63.44 42.37
N ARG A 724 -13.35 -64.05 42.44
CA ARG A 724 -12.85 -64.72 43.65
C ARG A 724 -12.19 -63.71 44.56
N ARG A 725 -12.88 -63.41 45.66
CA ARG A 725 -12.27 -62.85 46.87
C ARG A 725 -11.18 -63.80 47.36
N GLY A 726 -10.03 -63.30 47.66
CA GLY A 726 -8.94 -63.89 48.36
C GLY A 726 -8.35 -62.91 49.35
N ASP A 727 -8.77 -63.03 50.57
CA ASP A 727 -8.25 -62.38 51.79
C ASP A 727 -6.82 -62.79 52.09
N ARG A 728 -6.12 -61.87 52.87
CA ARG A 728 -4.97 -62.05 53.75
C ARG A 728 -3.53 -61.78 53.22
N ARG A 729 -2.92 -60.78 53.62
CA ARG A 729 -2.29 -60.23 54.82
C ARG A 729 -1.48 -58.96 54.46
#